data_2e748dad8bea437d78977e22f61585c7
#
_entry.id   2e748dad8bea437d78977e22f61585c7
#
_cell.length_a   1.000
_cell.length_b   1.000
_cell.length_c   1.000
_cell.angle_alpha   90.00
_cell.angle_beta   90.00
_cell.angle_gamma   90.00
#
_symmetry.space_group_name_H-M   'P 1'
#
loop_
_entity.id
_entity.type
_entity.pdbx_description
1 polymer ?
#
loop_
_entity_poly.entity_id
_entity_poly.type
_entity_poly.pdbx_seq_one_letter_code
_entity_poly.pdbx_strand_id
1 'polypeptide(L)'
;MIEKMKFLSITGPKADIDRMTETYLSKYEIHLENALSELTEVANLSPFLEINPYKEALSTIDSFYEQLEDPSQISPELMDIEKAIKTVRAVQDGFRRLEEEKSRLQSEHAEILDPLKIIRPFKNLNFDVSEILNFKYIHYRFGRIEKQYLQKFEKYIYDNLDTLFIKCGEDEMYVYGVYFVPEHQAHKVHAVYSSMHFERIFIPNEYHGTASEAFEKLDTRHREIHKALDANKEASRKFLQDNSTKIVSAKAALDACSSSFDIRKLAACTPGDTNTFYILCGWMTEKDALAFRKDIQNDEKIFCLMEDQKAPATQKPPTKLRNPKLFKPFEMYVKMYGLPAYNEMDPTWFVAITYSFIFGAMFGDVGQGLVLFLGGLFLYKTKKMDLAGIISCAGVFSVFFGFMYGSFFGFEDVLKAIWLKPMNQMMDVPLVGRLNAVFVIAIGFGMFIILICMVFNIINSIRRGDTEKTWFDSNAVAGLVFYGSIVLTIGLFISGKKLPATAILVIMFGVPLLLMFLKEPLTNLVEKKSKILPEQKGMFFVQSFFELFEVLLSYLSNTLSFLRIGAFAVSHAAMMEVVLMLAGATNGGNPNWIVVVLGNIFVCAMEGLIVGIQVLRLEYYEIFSRFYAGNGREFKPFMKAAHKN
;
A
#
# COMPACT_ATOMS: atom_id res chain seq x y z
N MET A 1 0.30 -23.21 6.91
CA MET A 1 0.46 -23.65 8.33
C MET A 1 1.33 -22.64 9.06
N ILE A 2 0.98 -22.33 10.31
CA ILE A 2 1.78 -21.47 11.18
C ILE A 2 2.99 -22.27 11.69
N GLU A 3 4.20 -21.76 11.51
CA GLU A 3 5.41 -22.38 12.05
C GLU A 3 5.47 -22.20 13.57
N LYS A 4 5.91 -23.24 14.27
CA LYS A 4 6.12 -23.16 15.73
C LYS A 4 7.31 -22.25 16.01
N MET A 5 7.11 -21.31 16.94
CA MET A 5 8.11 -20.37 17.39
C MET A 5 8.66 -20.74 18.76
N LYS A 6 9.95 -20.46 18.96
CA LYS A 6 10.63 -20.54 20.26
C LYS A 6 11.18 -19.16 20.62
N PHE A 7 11.01 -18.80 21.87
CA PHE A 7 11.65 -17.59 22.41
C PHE A 7 13.07 -17.93 22.85
N LEU A 8 14.01 -17.09 22.45
CA LEU A 8 15.41 -17.23 22.78
C LEU A 8 15.89 -15.99 23.53
N SER A 9 16.60 -16.23 24.63
CA SER A 9 17.37 -15.22 25.34
C SER A 9 18.85 -15.56 25.20
N ILE A 10 19.58 -14.72 24.45
CA ILE A 10 20.99 -14.94 24.10
C ILE A 10 21.83 -13.97 24.93
N THR A 11 22.76 -14.50 25.70
CA THR A 11 23.61 -13.72 26.60
C THR A 11 25.09 -13.98 26.32
N GLY A 12 25.89 -12.93 26.31
CA GLY A 12 27.34 -13.00 26.13
C GLY A 12 28.05 -11.73 26.60
N PRO A 13 29.39 -11.71 26.62
CA PRO A 13 30.15 -10.52 26.95
C PRO A 13 29.86 -9.36 26.01
N LYS A 14 29.73 -8.14 26.51
CA LYS A 14 29.34 -6.95 25.73
C LYS A 14 30.23 -6.74 24.49
N ALA A 15 31.53 -7.00 24.59
CA ALA A 15 32.48 -6.86 23.48
C ALA A 15 32.30 -7.90 22.33
N ASP A 16 31.59 -8.99 22.59
CA ASP A 16 31.46 -10.13 21.67
C ASP A 16 30.16 -10.10 20.83
N ILE A 17 29.35 -9.04 20.96
CA ILE A 17 28.03 -8.93 20.31
C ILE A 17 28.15 -8.98 18.77
N ASP A 18 29.18 -8.34 18.20
CA ASP A 18 29.40 -8.31 16.75
C ASP A 18 29.79 -9.70 16.24
N ARG A 19 30.71 -10.36 16.92
CA ARG A 19 31.12 -11.74 16.56
C ARG A 19 29.92 -12.69 16.59
N MET A 20 29.09 -12.58 17.63
CA MET A 20 27.87 -13.40 17.75
C MET A 20 26.89 -13.12 16.60
N THR A 21 26.69 -11.85 16.28
CA THR A 21 25.79 -11.43 15.22
C THR A 21 26.27 -11.91 13.84
N GLU A 22 27.55 -11.69 13.52
CA GLU A 22 28.10 -12.04 12.22
C GLU A 22 28.31 -13.55 12.06
N THR A 23 28.79 -14.24 13.07
CA THR A 23 29.13 -15.66 12.98
C THR A 23 27.93 -16.58 13.08
N TYR A 24 26.97 -16.23 13.93
CA TYR A 24 25.85 -17.10 14.27
C TYR A 24 24.51 -16.56 13.82
N LEU A 25 24.12 -15.33 14.20
CA LEU A 25 22.78 -14.80 13.88
C LEU A 25 22.56 -14.57 12.38
N SER A 26 23.61 -14.21 11.64
CA SER A 26 23.52 -14.00 10.19
C SER A 26 23.06 -15.23 9.39
N LYS A 27 23.22 -16.44 9.96
CA LYS A 27 22.82 -17.71 9.34
C LYS A 27 21.34 -18.04 9.50
N TYR A 28 20.66 -17.42 10.47
CA TYR A 28 19.30 -17.77 10.87
C TYR A 28 18.36 -16.56 10.79
N GLU A 29 17.08 -16.84 10.55
CA GLU A 29 16.05 -15.82 10.60
C GLU A 29 15.54 -15.64 12.04
N ILE A 30 15.87 -14.53 12.67
CA ILE A 30 15.41 -14.16 14.02
C ILE A 30 14.60 -12.87 13.99
N HIS A 31 13.44 -12.89 14.64
CA HIS A 31 12.67 -11.69 14.94
C HIS A 31 13.09 -11.19 16.32
N LEU A 32 13.89 -10.12 16.34
CA LEU A 32 14.41 -9.54 17.58
C LEU A 32 13.33 -8.70 18.28
N GLU A 33 13.30 -8.82 19.61
CA GLU A 33 12.47 -8.01 20.50
C GLU A 33 13.35 -7.11 21.36
N ASN A 34 12.78 -6.05 21.87
CA ASN A 34 13.50 -5.20 22.82
C ASN A 34 13.64 -5.94 24.15
N ALA A 35 14.87 -6.33 24.51
CA ALA A 35 15.15 -7.10 25.70
C ALA A 35 14.72 -6.40 27.00
N LEU A 36 14.74 -5.06 27.06
CA LEU A 36 14.27 -4.29 28.21
C LEU A 36 12.75 -4.40 28.42
N SER A 37 11.98 -4.50 27.35
CA SER A 37 10.51 -4.65 27.46
C SER A 37 10.08 -6.08 27.77
N GLU A 38 10.88 -7.07 27.39
CA GLU A 38 10.58 -8.49 27.62
C GLU A 38 11.03 -8.98 29.01
N LEU A 39 12.13 -8.43 29.53
CA LEU A 39 12.73 -8.85 30.79
C LEU A 39 12.36 -7.89 31.96
N THR A 40 11.08 -7.56 32.08
CA THR A 40 10.58 -6.63 33.09
C THR A 40 10.78 -7.13 34.54
N GLU A 41 10.91 -8.44 34.75
CA GLU A 41 11.15 -9.05 36.05
C GLU A 41 12.63 -9.00 36.52
N VAL A 42 13.54 -8.72 35.59
CA VAL A 42 14.98 -8.63 35.89
C VAL A 42 15.35 -7.21 36.31
N ALA A 43 15.66 -7.04 37.59
CA ALA A 43 16.03 -5.73 38.12
C ALA A 43 17.38 -5.24 37.56
N ASN A 44 17.50 -3.92 37.38
CA ASN A 44 18.75 -3.23 37.05
C ASN A 44 19.33 -3.49 35.64
N LEU A 45 18.51 -3.76 34.62
CA LEU A 45 18.97 -3.77 33.25
C LEU A 45 19.10 -2.35 32.68
N SER A 46 20.15 -2.10 31.91
CA SER A 46 20.39 -0.83 31.21
C SER A 46 20.34 -1.02 29.66
N PRO A 47 19.94 0.00 28.91
CA PRO A 47 20.00 -0.08 27.45
C PRO A 47 21.45 -0.10 26.96
N PHE A 48 21.68 -0.80 25.86
CA PHE A 48 22.97 -0.78 25.18
C PHE A 48 23.11 0.54 24.39
N LEU A 49 23.74 1.53 24.99
CA LEU A 49 23.88 2.87 24.40
C LEU A 49 25.23 3.00 23.67
N GLU A 50 25.20 2.90 22.35
CA GLU A 50 26.33 3.24 21.47
C GLU A 50 25.81 3.96 20.23
N ILE A 51 26.59 4.95 19.75
CA ILE A 51 26.24 5.70 18.53
C ILE A 51 26.69 4.87 17.32
N ASN A 52 25.80 4.67 16.37
CA ASN A 52 26.12 3.96 15.14
C ASN A 52 27.08 4.80 14.26
N PRO A 53 28.34 4.38 14.09
CA PRO A 53 29.34 5.14 13.35
C PRO A 53 29.10 5.17 11.84
N TYR A 54 28.24 4.29 11.32
CA TYR A 54 27.98 4.16 9.88
C TYR A 54 26.82 5.03 9.39
N LYS A 55 26.03 5.60 10.33
CA LYS A 55 24.79 6.30 9.99
C LYS A 55 25.00 7.54 9.15
N GLU A 56 26.07 8.31 9.41
CA GLU A 56 26.40 9.50 8.65
C GLU A 56 26.80 9.15 7.20
N ALA A 57 27.70 8.17 7.06
CA ALA A 57 28.13 7.69 5.74
C ALA A 57 26.95 7.07 4.96
N LEU A 58 26.06 6.37 5.63
CA LEU A 58 24.86 5.78 5.04
C LEU A 58 23.90 6.87 4.54
N SER A 59 23.61 7.88 5.36
CA SER A 59 22.75 9.00 4.96
C SER A 59 23.30 9.75 3.74
N THR A 60 24.63 9.91 3.69
CA THR A 60 25.30 10.55 2.55
C THR A 60 25.16 9.73 1.27
N ILE A 61 25.41 8.42 1.33
CA ILE A 61 25.33 7.56 0.16
C ILE A 61 23.88 7.34 -0.31
N ASP A 62 22.91 7.36 0.61
CA ASP A 62 21.48 7.28 0.29
C ASP A 62 21.05 8.46 -0.59
N SER A 63 21.51 9.67 -0.29
CA SER A 63 21.20 10.86 -1.09
C SER A 63 21.72 10.76 -2.54
N PHE A 64 22.85 10.06 -2.77
CA PHE A 64 23.37 9.79 -4.11
C PHE A 64 22.64 8.63 -4.79
N TYR A 65 22.28 7.60 -4.03
CA TYR A 65 21.54 6.45 -4.55
C TYR A 65 20.15 6.83 -5.08
N GLU A 66 19.45 7.74 -4.43
CA GLU A 66 18.15 8.26 -4.87
C GLU A 66 18.23 9.07 -6.17
N GLN A 67 19.40 9.63 -6.49
CA GLN A 67 19.63 10.39 -7.73
C GLN A 67 20.08 9.52 -8.91
N LEU A 68 20.30 8.20 -8.71
CA LEU A 68 20.66 7.27 -9.78
C LEU A 68 19.42 6.85 -10.59
N GLU A 69 19.62 6.66 -11.89
CA GLU A 69 18.63 6.05 -12.77
C GLU A 69 18.68 4.53 -12.62
N ASP A 70 17.53 3.91 -12.32
CA ASP A 70 17.36 2.46 -12.20
C ASP A 70 18.42 1.72 -11.37
N PRO A 71 18.69 2.13 -10.12
CA PRO A 71 19.74 1.52 -9.29
C PRO A 71 19.47 0.04 -8.98
N SER A 72 18.22 -0.42 -9.12
CA SER A 72 17.83 -1.82 -8.89
C SER A 72 18.35 -2.82 -9.93
N GLN A 73 18.79 -2.35 -11.09
CA GLN A 73 19.37 -3.20 -12.15
C GLN A 73 20.87 -3.43 -11.97
N ILE A 74 21.51 -2.68 -11.06
CA ILE A 74 22.95 -2.76 -10.82
C ILE A 74 23.20 -3.78 -9.71
N SER A 75 23.96 -4.82 -10.02
CA SER A 75 24.37 -5.80 -9.02
C SER A 75 25.48 -5.25 -8.13
N PRO A 76 25.31 -5.25 -6.79
CA PRO A 76 26.35 -4.81 -5.88
C PRO A 76 27.54 -5.78 -5.89
N GLU A 77 28.75 -5.24 -5.93
CA GLU A 77 29.97 -5.99 -5.72
C GLU A 77 30.28 -6.09 -4.22
N LEU A 78 30.91 -7.19 -3.80
CA LEU A 78 31.37 -7.34 -2.42
C LEU A 78 32.43 -6.26 -2.11
N MET A 79 32.14 -5.40 -1.14
CA MET A 79 33.03 -4.32 -0.75
C MET A 79 33.26 -4.35 0.78
N ASP A 80 34.52 -4.22 1.17
CA ASP A 80 34.88 -4.06 2.57
C ASP A 80 34.43 -2.70 3.12
N ILE A 81 34.07 -2.64 4.41
CA ILE A 81 33.49 -1.45 5.06
C ILE A 81 34.42 -0.23 5.01
N GLU A 82 35.73 -0.44 5.22
CA GLU A 82 36.70 0.67 5.12
C GLU A 82 36.76 1.25 3.71
N LYS A 83 36.70 0.38 2.71
CA LYS A 83 36.67 0.77 1.30
C LYS A 83 35.36 1.47 0.97
N ALA A 84 34.24 1.02 1.53
CA ALA A 84 32.93 1.68 1.35
C ALA A 84 32.95 3.12 1.90
N ILE A 85 33.45 3.33 3.12
CA ILE A 85 33.56 4.67 3.71
C ILE A 85 34.48 5.59 2.88
N LYS A 86 35.62 5.07 2.40
CA LYS A 86 36.52 5.84 1.51
C LYS A 86 35.84 6.19 0.19
N THR A 87 35.04 5.27 -0.35
CA THR A 87 34.27 5.51 -1.59
C THR A 87 33.22 6.59 -1.39
N VAL A 88 32.48 6.56 -0.27
CA VAL A 88 31.49 7.61 0.05
C VAL A 88 32.16 8.98 0.08
N ARG A 89 33.29 9.11 0.79
CA ARG A 89 34.02 10.37 0.87
C ARG A 89 34.52 10.85 -0.51
N ALA A 90 35.08 9.93 -1.32
CA ALA A 90 35.56 10.27 -2.65
C ALA A 90 34.44 10.73 -3.59
N VAL A 91 33.26 10.09 -3.54
CA VAL A 91 32.06 10.49 -4.29
C VAL A 91 31.55 11.85 -3.80
N GLN A 92 31.48 12.05 -2.49
CA GLN A 92 31.06 13.29 -1.88
C GLN A 92 31.97 14.47 -2.29
N ASP A 93 33.29 14.29 -2.20
CA ASP A 93 34.25 15.34 -2.57
C ASP A 93 34.21 15.67 -4.06
N GLY A 94 34.02 14.66 -4.91
CA GLY A 94 33.86 14.86 -6.35
C GLY A 94 32.56 15.60 -6.70
N PHE A 95 31.47 15.24 -6.09
CA PHE A 95 30.16 15.83 -6.32
C PHE A 95 30.05 17.26 -5.76
N ARG A 96 30.70 17.54 -4.61
CA ARG A 96 30.71 18.85 -3.97
C ARG A 96 31.22 19.94 -4.90
N ARG A 97 32.26 19.67 -5.69
CA ARG A 97 32.80 20.63 -6.66
C ARG A 97 31.78 21.05 -7.72
N LEU A 98 31.01 20.07 -8.21
CA LEU A 98 29.96 20.34 -9.20
C LEU A 98 28.79 21.12 -8.58
N GLU A 99 28.48 20.87 -7.31
CA GLU A 99 27.43 21.58 -6.59
C GLU A 99 27.83 23.03 -6.20
N GLU A 100 29.08 23.25 -5.84
CA GLU A 100 29.63 24.58 -5.62
C GLU A 100 29.61 25.43 -6.92
N GLU A 101 29.98 24.82 -8.04
CA GLU A 101 29.89 25.47 -9.35
C GLU A 101 28.45 25.78 -9.75
N LYS A 102 27.54 24.88 -9.57
CA LYS A 102 26.10 25.06 -9.77
C LYS A 102 25.55 26.20 -8.92
N SER A 103 25.88 26.23 -7.64
CA SER A 103 25.48 27.31 -6.73
C SER A 103 25.98 28.66 -7.16
N ARG A 104 27.26 28.75 -7.60
CA ARG A 104 27.83 29.98 -8.14
C ARG A 104 27.09 30.44 -9.39
N LEU A 105 26.83 29.52 -10.34
CA LEU A 105 26.10 29.84 -11.57
C LEU A 105 24.65 30.26 -11.29
N GLN A 106 24.00 29.64 -10.30
CA GLN A 106 22.65 30.04 -9.88
C GLN A 106 22.61 31.44 -9.24
N SER A 107 23.61 31.77 -8.42
CA SER A 107 23.72 33.12 -7.86
C SER A 107 23.93 34.17 -8.95
N GLU A 108 24.85 33.93 -9.90
CA GLU A 108 25.10 34.81 -11.05
C GLU A 108 23.85 34.93 -11.95
N HIS A 109 23.12 33.84 -12.14
CA HIS A 109 21.85 33.84 -12.87
C HIS A 109 20.80 34.72 -12.20
N ALA A 110 20.65 34.62 -10.87
CA ALA A 110 19.71 35.44 -10.11
C ALA A 110 20.05 36.95 -10.19
N GLU A 111 21.34 37.30 -10.14
CA GLU A 111 21.79 38.69 -10.26
C GLU A 111 21.47 39.31 -11.63
N ILE A 112 21.42 38.50 -12.70
CA ILE A 112 21.16 38.98 -14.06
C ILE A 112 19.67 39.04 -14.38
N LEU A 113 18.85 38.21 -13.76
CA LEU A 113 17.42 38.07 -14.07
C LEU A 113 16.63 39.37 -13.84
N ASP A 114 16.86 40.07 -12.74
CA ASP A 114 16.12 41.29 -12.40
C ASP A 114 16.50 42.47 -13.31
N PRO A 115 17.78 42.75 -13.57
CA PRO A 115 18.16 43.73 -14.58
C PRO A 115 17.60 43.43 -15.98
N LEU A 116 17.64 42.17 -16.39
CA LEU A 116 17.12 41.74 -17.69
C LEU A 116 15.62 42.03 -17.83
N LYS A 117 14.82 41.73 -16.77
CA LYS A 117 13.39 42.05 -16.72
C LYS A 117 13.12 43.55 -16.81
N ILE A 118 13.96 44.36 -16.14
CA ILE A 118 13.82 45.82 -16.09
C ILE A 118 14.13 46.44 -17.46
N ILE A 119 15.18 45.98 -18.14
CA ILE A 119 15.64 46.56 -19.42
C ILE A 119 14.83 46.05 -20.61
N ARG A 120 14.35 44.82 -20.58
CA ARG A 120 13.62 44.16 -21.68
C ARG A 120 12.53 45.01 -22.34
N PRO A 121 11.65 45.73 -21.61
CA PRO A 121 10.61 46.57 -22.21
C PRO A 121 11.17 47.80 -22.97
N PHE A 122 12.40 48.21 -22.65
CA PHE A 122 13.06 49.42 -23.20
C PHE A 122 14.04 49.10 -24.31
N LYS A 123 14.16 47.84 -24.76
CA LYS A 123 15.12 47.42 -25.80
C LYS A 123 15.04 48.18 -27.12
N ASN A 124 13.86 48.74 -27.46
CA ASN A 124 13.63 49.47 -28.70
C ASN A 124 13.99 50.96 -28.56
N LEU A 125 14.57 51.36 -27.45
CA LEU A 125 14.97 52.74 -27.23
C LEU A 125 16.32 53.02 -27.93
N ASN A 126 16.29 53.82 -28.97
CA ASN A 126 17.47 54.14 -29.79
C ASN A 126 18.33 55.29 -29.23
N PHE A 127 18.10 55.69 -28.01
CA PHE A 127 18.89 56.73 -27.34
C PHE A 127 19.89 56.09 -26.39
N ASP A 128 21.08 56.74 -26.27
CA ASP A 128 22.03 56.35 -25.25
C ASP A 128 21.46 56.66 -23.86
N VAL A 129 21.28 55.64 -23.05
CA VAL A 129 20.73 55.80 -21.68
C VAL A 129 21.63 56.67 -20.84
N SER A 130 22.95 56.64 -21.06
CA SER A 130 23.91 57.47 -20.34
C SER A 130 23.78 58.93 -20.67
N GLU A 131 23.41 59.33 -21.91
CA GLU A 131 23.13 60.70 -22.29
C GLU A 131 21.87 61.22 -21.59
N ILE A 132 20.82 60.44 -21.55
CA ILE A 132 19.58 60.80 -20.85
C ILE A 132 19.82 60.97 -19.35
N LEU A 133 20.60 60.08 -18.73
CA LEU A 133 20.96 60.15 -17.31
C LEU A 133 21.71 61.45 -16.93
N ASN A 134 22.40 62.05 -17.87
CA ASN A 134 23.24 63.29 -17.70
C ASN A 134 22.54 64.63 -18.05
N PHE A 135 21.22 64.57 -18.37
CA PHE A 135 20.51 65.86 -18.68
C PHE A 135 20.44 66.76 -17.44
N LYS A 136 20.86 68.05 -17.62
CA LYS A 136 20.94 69.03 -16.54
C LYS A 136 19.66 69.85 -16.34
N TYR A 137 18.89 70.10 -17.41
CA TYR A 137 17.69 70.96 -17.38
C TYR A 137 16.37 70.21 -17.71
N ILE A 138 16.47 68.93 -18.01
CA ILE A 138 15.33 68.07 -18.34
C ILE A 138 15.34 66.94 -17.38
N HIS A 139 14.24 66.76 -16.63
CA HIS A 139 14.00 65.58 -15.84
C HIS A 139 13.34 64.51 -16.69
N TYR A 140 13.71 63.28 -16.43
CA TYR A 140 13.12 62.09 -17.07
C TYR A 140 12.73 61.06 -16.04
N ARG A 141 11.76 60.22 -16.41
CA ARG A 141 11.43 59.01 -15.63
C ARG A 141 11.00 57.89 -16.55
N PHE A 142 11.61 56.75 -16.33
CA PHE A 142 11.16 55.50 -16.91
C PHE A 142 10.06 54.94 -16.06
N GLY A 143 9.05 54.25 -16.69
CA GLY A 143 7.97 53.62 -15.97
C GLY A 143 7.02 52.88 -16.87
N ARG A 144 5.93 52.45 -16.27
CA ARG A 144 4.86 51.71 -16.93
C ARG A 144 3.49 52.26 -16.56
N ILE A 145 2.52 52.08 -17.47
CA ILE A 145 1.11 52.41 -17.25
C ILE A 145 0.25 51.26 -17.74
N GLU A 146 -0.84 50.97 -17.06
CA GLU A 146 -1.78 49.95 -17.53
C GLU A 146 -2.46 50.37 -18.83
N LYS A 147 -2.60 49.47 -19.80
CA LYS A 147 -3.18 49.74 -21.13
C LYS A 147 -4.57 50.38 -21.06
N GLN A 148 -5.38 50.03 -20.06
CA GLN A 148 -6.75 50.59 -19.90
C GLN A 148 -6.76 52.09 -19.63
N TYR A 149 -5.69 52.64 -19.07
CA TYR A 149 -5.59 54.08 -18.78
C TYR A 149 -4.82 54.85 -19.87
N LEU A 150 -4.15 54.19 -20.79
CA LEU A 150 -3.27 54.81 -21.78
C LEU A 150 -3.94 55.90 -22.63
N GLN A 151 -5.14 55.64 -23.19
CA GLN A 151 -5.85 56.59 -24.05
C GLN A 151 -6.24 57.86 -23.30
N LYS A 152 -6.71 57.74 -22.03
CA LYS A 152 -7.02 58.88 -21.18
C LYS A 152 -5.74 59.66 -20.78
N PHE A 153 -4.69 58.93 -20.52
CA PHE A 153 -3.38 59.42 -20.17
C PHE A 153 -2.76 60.24 -21.31
N GLU A 154 -2.66 59.75 -22.53
CA GLU A 154 -2.11 60.44 -23.69
C GLU A 154 -2.89 61.71 -24.01
N LYS A 155 -4.23 61.67 -24.05
CA LYS A 155 -5.07 62.82 -24.29
C LYS A 155 -4.86 63.93 -23.25
N TYR A 156 -4.82 63.58 -21.97
CA TYR A 156 -4.66 64.54 -20.89
C TYR A 156 -3.26 65.19 -20.91
N ILE A 157 -2.21 64.45 -21.19
CA ILE A 157 -0.82 64.92 -21.20
C ILE A 157 -0.60 65.90 -22.33
N TYR A 158 -0.97 65.56 -23.55
CA TYR A 158 -0.73 66.46 -24.71
C TYR A 158 -1.58 67.71 -24.69
N ASP A 159 -2.72 67.71 -24.05
CA ASP A 159 -3.60 68.86 -23.97
C ASP A 159 -3.24 69.84 -22.81
N ASN A 160 -2.58 69.35 -21.75
CA ASN A 160 -2.48 70.11 -20.49
C ASN A 160 -1.06 70.27 -19.91
N LEU A 161 -0.05 69.58 -20.44
CA LEU A 161 1.28 69.56 -19.85
C LEU A 161 2.40 69.70 -20.89
N ASP A 162 3.43 70.49 -20.54
CA ASP A 162 4.67 70.60 -21.34
C ASP A 162 5.57 69.36 -21.03
N THR A 163 5.26 68.25 -21.60
CA THR A 163 6.00 66.99 -21.40
C THR A 163 5.96 66.15 -22.67
N LEU A 164 7.00 65.33 -22.87
CA LEU A 164 7.08 64.40 -23.97
C LEU A 164 7.07 62.98 -23.40
N PHE A 165 6.08 62.15 -23.77
CA PHE A 165 6.05 60.74 -23.44
C PHE A 165 6.43 59.92 -24.67
N ILE A 166 7.43 59.05 -24.51
CA ILE A 166 7.89 58.13 -25.56
C ILE A 166 7.55 56.71 -25.13
N LYS A 167 6.72 56.02 -25.91
CA LYS A 167 6.41 54.62 -25.73
C LYS A 167 7.58 53.76 -26.18
N CYS A 168 8.11 52.89 -25.32
CA CYS A 168 9.27 52.05 -25.56
C CYS A 168 8.90 50.58 -25.83
N GLY A 169 7.88 50.09 -25.18
CA GLY A 169 7.40 48.72 -25.32
C GLY A 169 6.03 48.49 -24.70
N GLU A 170 5.47 47.34 -24.92
CA GLU A 170 4.21 46.90 -24.28
C GLU A 170 4.21 45.41 -24.01
N ASP A 171 3.50 45.01 -22.98
CA ASP A 171 3.14 43.62 -22.70
C ASP A 171 1.61 43.45 -22.69
N GLU A 172 1.09 42.34 -22.15
CA GLU A 172 -0.38 42.09 -22.12
C GLU A 172 -1.15 43.13 -21.30
N MET A 173 -0.60 43.62 -20.19
CA MET A 173 -1.25 44.52 -19.25
C MET A 173 -0.71 45.96 -19.26
N TYR A 174 0.57 46.17 -19.52
CA TYR A 174 1.25 47.44 -19.35
C TYR A 174 1.86 47.96 -20.64
N VAL A 175 1.92 49.28 -20.72
CA VAL A 175 2.76 50.02 -21.71
C VAL A 175 3.91 50.65 -20.96
N TYR A 176 5.11 50.44 -21.45
CA TYR A 176 6.34 50.94 -20.89
C TYR A 176 6.79 52.14 -21.70
N GLY A 177 7.24 53.17 -21.00
CA GLY A 177 7.71 54.38 -21.64
C GLY A 177 8.63 55.25 -20.77
N VAL A 178 9.18 56.27 -21.37
CA VAL A 178 9.95 57.31 -20.71
C VAL A 178 9.30 58.64 -20.97
N TYR A 179 9.19 59.47 -19.97
CA TYR A 179 8.77 60.85 -20.16
C TYR A 179 9.87 61.84 -19.78
N PHE A 180 9.86 62.98 -20.48
CA PHE A 180 10.77 64.10 -20.32
C PHE A 180 9.99 65.34 -19.93
N VAL A 181 10.54 66.14 -19.01
CA VAL A 181 9.91 67.36 -18.51
C VAL A 181 10.94 68.38 -18.16
N PRO A 182 10.74 69.72 -18.50
CA PRO A 182 11.61 70.79 -18.07
C PRO A 182 11.67 70.87 -16.54
N GLU A 183 12.85 71.25 -16.01
CA GLU A 183 13.08 71.25 -14.55
C GLU A 183 12.07 72.11 -13.79
N HIS A 184 11.69 73.25 -14.33
CA HIS A 184 10.76 74.17 -13.68
C HIS A 184 9.33 73.67 -13.52
N GLN A 185 8.93 72.63 -14.27
CA GLN A 185 7.62 71.96 -14.17
C GLN A 185 7.66 70.55 -13.57
N ALA A 186 8.86 70.08 -13.27
CA ALA A 186 9.06 68.67 -12.88
C ALA A 186 8.15 68.20 -11.73
N HIS A 187 8.05 68.98 -10.66
CA HIS A 187 7.19 68.61 -9.50
C HIS A 187 5.71 68.45 -9.87
N LYS A 188 5.16 69.36 -10.66
CA LYS A 188 3.75 69.32 -11.10
C LYS A 188 3.51 68.13 -12.01
N VAL A 189 4.36 67.94 -13.00
CA VAL A 189 4.22 66.85 -13.97
C VAL A 189 4.38 65.47 -13.30
N HIS A 190 5.38 65.32 -12.41
CA HIS A 190 5.56 64.08 -11.68
C HIS A 190 4.32 63.68 -10.82
N ALA A 191 3.68 64.65 -10.17
CA ALA A 191 2.47 64.40 -9.38
C ALA A 191 1.28 63.98 -10.27
N VAL A 192 1.13 64.60 -11.45
CA VAL A 192 0.10 64.24 -12.42
C VAL A 192 0.31 62.84 -12.97
N TYR A 193 1.53 62.48 -13.40
CA TYR A 193 1.83 61.13 -13.89
C TYR A 193 1.55 60.07 -12.82
N SER A 194 1.94 60.33 -11.57
CA SER A 194 1.65 59.41 -10.46
C SER A 194 0.16 59.26 -10.20
N SER A 195 -0.64 60.36 -10.30
CA SER A 195 -2.08 60.31 -10.12
C SER A 195 -2.81 59.57 -11.25
N MET A 196 -2.17 59.42 -12.39
CA MET A 196 -2.69 58.70 -13.55
C MET A 196 -2.17 57.25 -13.63
N HIS A 197 -1.75 56.66 -12.51
CA HIS A 197 -1.26 55.29 -12.40
C HIS A 197 0.03 54.99 -13.19
N PHE A 198 0.87 56.00 -13.41
CA PHE A 198 2.19 55.79 -13.97
C PHE A 198 3.15 55.33 -12.86
N GLU A 199 3.59 54.07 -12.94
CA GLU A 199 4.54 53.47 -12.00
C GLU A 199 5.97 53.66 -12.47
N ARG A 200 6.81 54.29 -11.63
CA ARG A 200 8.20 54.56 -11.95
C ARG A 200 9.02 53.26 -11.90
N ILE A 201 9.86 53.06 -12.91
CA ILE A 201 10.88 52.00 -13.00
C ILE A 201 12.24 52.65 -12.88
N PHE A 202 13.10 52.13 -11.98
CA PHE A 202 14.47 52.60 -11.82
C PHE A 202 15.40 51.75 -12.67
N ILE A 203 16.08 52.39 -13.65
CA ILE A 203 17.16 51.75 -14.42
C ILE A 203 18.47 52.08 -13.69
N PRO A 204 19.26 51.06 -13.29
CA PRO A 204 20.55 51.31 -12.62
C PRO A 204 21.52 52.10 -13.51
N ASN A 205 22.28 53.01 -12.90
CA ASN A 205 23.23 53.89 -13.60
C ASN A 205 24.49 53.18 -14.15
N GLU A 206 24.60 51.87 -13.92
CA GLU A 206 25.75 51.06 -14.31
C GLU A 206 25.76 50.68 -15.80
N TYR A 207 24.66 50.91 -16.50
CA TYR A 207 24.54 50.56 -17.92
C TYR A 207 24.97 51.74 -18.81
N HIS A 208 26.11 51.57 -19.49
CA HIS A 208 26.62 52.50 -20.49
C HIS A 208 26.22 52.03 -21.90
N GLY A 209 25.80 52.96 -22.75
CA GLY A 209 25.37 52.68 -24.11
C GLY A 209 23.86 52.65 -24.30
N THR A 210 23.39 52.10 -25.42
CA THR A 210 21.97 52.00 -25.73
C THR A 210 21.29 50.88 -24.91
N ALA A 211 19.98 51.00 -24.64
CA ALA A 211 19.20 49.97 -23.94
C ALA A 211 19.22 48.62 -24.71
N SER A 212 19.33 48.67 -26.03
CA SER A 212 19.49 47.50 -26.89
C SER A 212 20.79 46.76 -26.63
N GLU A 213 21.92 47.50 -26.58
CA GLU A 213 23.25 46.91 -26.31
C GLU A 213 23.32 46.30 -24.89
N ALA A 214 22.76 46.99 -23.90
CA ALA A 214 22.70 46.49 -22.54
C ALA A 214 21.85 45.21 -22.46
N PHE A 215 20.69 45.18 -23.14
CA PHE A 215 19.83 44.00 -23.22
C PHE A 215 20.55 42.83 -23.91
N GLU A 216 21.22 43.07 -25.07
CA GLU A 216 21.92 41.99 -25.78
C GLU A 216 23.07 41.40 -24.96
N LYS A 217 23.83 42.24 -24.24
CA LYS A 217 24.88 41.75 -23.33
C LYS A 217 24.34 40.89 -22.21
N LEU A 218 23.24 41.33 -21.55
CA LEU A 218 22.61 40.58 -20.48
C LEU A 218 21.94 39.30 -20.98
N ASP A 219 21.26 39.34 -22.13
CA ASP A 219 20.62 38.17 -22.72
C ASP A 219 21.65 37.13 -23.20
N THR A 220 22.76 37.58 -23.76
CA THR A 220 23.88 36.71 -24.15
C THR A 220 24.45 36.03 -22.90
N ARG A 221 24.71 36.81 -21.84
CA ARG A 221 25.22 36.26 -20.58
C ARG A 221 24.23 35.31 -19.91
N HIS A 222 22.95 35.62 -19.93
CA HIS A 222 21.88 34.74 -19.44
C HIS A 222 21.88 33.40 -20.19
N ARG A 223 21.99 33.42 -21.52
CA ARG A 223 22.07 32.19 -22.34
C ARG A 223 23.33 31.38 -22.06
N GLU A 224 24.47 32.04 -21.84
CA GLU A 224 25.72 31.38 -21.48
C GLU A 224 25.60 30.67 -20.14
N ILE A 225 25.04 31.34 -19.12
CA ILE A 225 24.85 30.76 -17.80
C ILE A 225 23.86 29.60 -17.87
N HIS A 226 22.79 29.74 -18.64
CA HIS A 226 21.82 28.65 -18.82
C HIS A 226 22.46 27.41 -19.46
N LYS A 227 23.29 27.62 -20.50
CA LYS A 227 24.07 26.54 -21.11
C LYS A 227 25.07 25.92 -20.13
N ALA A 228 25.72 26.74 -19.30
CA ALA A 228 26.65 26.25 -18.30
C ALA A 228 25.93 25.45 -17.18
N LEU A 229 24.73 25.88 -16.77
CA LEU A 229 23.89 25.13 -15.83
C LEU A 229 23.45 23.80 -16.41
N ASP A 230 23.03 23.74 -17.66
CA ASP A 230 22.68 22.52 -18.34
C ASP A 230 23.88 21.57 -18.47
N ALA A 231 25.05 22.12 -18.85
CA ALA A 231 26.29 21.34 -18.92
C ALA A 231 26.71 20.80 -17.53
N ASN A 232 26.59 21.60 -16.47
CA ASN A 232 26.87 21.15 -15.10
C ASN A 232 25.89 20.04 -14.65
N LYS A 233 24.60 20.15 -15.00
CA LYS A 233 23.60 19.13 -14.74
C LYS A 233 23.93 17.81 -15.44
N GLU A 234 24.33 17.86 -16.69
CA GLU A 234 24.79 16.71 -17.47
C GLU A 234 26.08 16.10 -16.87
N ALA A 235 27.03 16.95 -16.47
CA ALA A 235 28.26 16.51 -15.83
C ALA A 235 27.99 15.81 -14.48
N SER A 236 27.06 16.34 -13.67
CA SER A 236 26.62 15.75 -12.41
C SER A 236 25.97 14.38 -12.62
N ARG A 237 25.09 14.29 -13.62
CA ARG A 237 24.42 13.01 -13.97
C ARG A 237 25.43 11.97 -14.44
N LYS A 238 26.36 12.35 -15.32
CA LYS A 238 27.42 11.48 -15.80
C LYS A 238 28.36 11.03 -14.69
N PHE A 239 28.74 11.93 -13.78
CA PHE A 239 29.57 11.59 -12.62
C PHE A 239 28.90 10.55 -11.73
N LEU A 240 27.59 10.67 -11.44
CA LEU A 240 26.85 9.70 -10.66
C LEU A 240 26.72 8.37 -11.40
N GLN A 241 26.50 8.39 -12.71
CA GLN A 241 26.38 7.19 -13.54
C GLN A 241 27.72 6.42 -13.66
N ASP A 242 28.84 7.12 -13.84
CA ASP A 242 30.18 6.54 -13.89
C ASP A 242 30.58 5.89 -12.54
N ASN A 243 30.03 6.37 -11.42
CA ASN A 243 30.26 5.82 -10.09
C ASN A 243 29.10 4.96 -9.56
N SER A 244 28.08 4.66 -10.36
CA SER A 244 26.86 3.97 -9.95
C SER A 244 27.12 2.62 -9.28
N THR A 245 27.99 1.78 -9.86
CA THR A 245 28.35 0.48 -9.29
C THR A 245 29.03 0.63 -7.93
N LYS A 246 29.89 1.63 -7.77
CA LYS A 246 30.56 1.92 -6.49
C LYS A 246 29.59 2.42 -5.43
N ILE A 247 28.63 3.28 -5.82
CA ILE A 247 27.58 3.82 -4.95
C ILE A 247 26.69 2.68 -4.45
N VAL A 248 26.20 1.82 -5.35
CA VAL A 248 25.34 0.68 -5.01
C VAL A 248 26.07 -0.31 -4.10
N SER A 249 27.34 -0.61 -4.39
CA SER A 249 28.16 -1.54 -3.59
C SER A 249 28.49 -0.97 -2.21
N ALA A 250 28.85 0.32 -2.12
CA ALA A 250 29.12 0.98 -0.85
C ALA A 250 27.85 1.07 0.00
N LYS A 251 26.71 1.38 -0.59
CA LYS A 251 25.42 1.37 0.10
C LYS A 251 25.10 0.00 0.66
N ALA A 252 25.21 -1.06 -0.14
CA ALA A 252 24.92 -2.42 0.31
C ALA A 252 25.84 -2.85 1.49
N ALA A 253 27.12 -2.51 1.47
CA ALA A 253 28.05 -2.79 2.54
C ALA A 253 27.71 -1.98 3.82
N LEU A 254 27.41 -0.69 3.68
CA LEU A 254 27.03 0.19 4.80
C LEU A 254 25.69 -0.20 5.40
N ASP A 255 24.68 -0.56 4.59
CA ASP A 255 23.38 -1.05 5.05
C ASP A 255 23.53 -2.31 5.90
N ALA A 256 24.34 -3.27 5.43
CA ALA A 256 24.61 -4.50 6.16
C ALA A 256 25.27 -4.23 7.51
N CYS A 257 26.31 -3.40 7.55
CA CYS A 257 27.03 -3.07 8.80
C CYS A 257 26.20 -2.20 9.75
N SER A 258 25.47 -1.23 9.23
CA SER A 258 24.58 -0.38 10.03
C SER A 258 23.45 -1.21 10.64
N SER A 259 22.85 -2.11 9.87
CA SER A 259 21.82 -3.02 10.36
C SER A 259 22.36 -3.95 11.44
N SER A 260 23.55 -4.51 11.24
CA SER A 260 24.22 -5.34 12.24
C SER A 260 24.49 -4.57 13.52
N PHE A 261 24.94 -3.33 13.42
CA PHE A 261 25.18 -2.46 14.58
C PHE A 261 23.88 -2.10 15.33
N ASP A 262 22.78 -1.91 14.62
CA ASP A 262 21.48 -1.51 15.20
C ASP A 262 20.83 -2.61 16.07
N ILE A 263 21.32 -3.87 16.01
CA ILE A 263 20.96 -4.96 16.96
C ILE A 263 21.20 -4.53 18.40
N ARG A 264 22.25 -3.77 18.64
CA ARG A 264 22.62 -3.28 19.97
C ARG A 264 21.50 -2.47 20.63
N LYS A 265 20.69 -1.75 19.86
CA LYS A 265 19.55 -0.97 20.36
C LYS A 265 18.46 -1.84 20.98
N LEU A 266 18.37 -3.11 20.55
CA LEU A 266 17.40 -4.07 21.07
C LEU A 266 17.96 -4.89 22.24
N ALA A 267 19.28 -4.80 22.49
CA ALA A 267 19.94 -5.49 23.57
C ALA A 267 19.80 -4.75 24.90
N ALA A 268 19.67 -5.49 25.98
CA ALA A 268 19.84 -5.02 27.33
C ALA A 268 21.25 -5.37 27.84
N CYS A 269 21.79 -4.56 28.74
CA CYS A 269 23.06 -4.82 29.39
C CYS A 269 22.87 -4.99 30.91
N THR A 270 23.62 -5.92 31.51
CA THR A 270 23.71 -6.03 32.97
C THR A 270 24.61 -4.93 33.53
N PRO A 271 24.27 -4.32 34.70
CA PRO A 271 25.14 -3.34 35.32
C PRO A 271 26.38 -4.01 35.90
N GLY A 272 27.56 -3.49 35.57
CA GLY A 272 28.83 -3.96 36.12
C GLY A 272 30.01 -3.22 35.50
N ASP A 273 30.97 -2.77 36.36
CA ASP A 273 32.13 -2.00 35.88
C ASP A 273 33.16 -2.84 35.11
N THR A 274 33.23 -4.15 35.35
CA THR A 274 34.26 -5.03 34.75
C THR A 274 33.74 -6.17 33.88
N ASN A 275 32.52 -6.64 34.08
CA ASN A 275 31.92 -7.74 33.30
C ASN A 275 30.48 -7.41 32.88
N THR A 276 30.33 -6.57 31.88
CA THR A 276 29.02 -6.26 31.27
C THR A 276 28.66 -7.34 30.27
N PHE A 277 27.51 -7.96 30.49
CA PHE A 277 26.92 -8.91 29.53
C PHE A 277 25.79 -8.24 28.76
N TYR A 278 25.67 -8.55 27.46
CA TYR A 278 24.48 -8.22 26.70
C TYR A 278 23.44 -9.33 26.81
N ILE A 279 22.19 -8.97 26.71
CA ILE A 279 21.06 -9.90 26.59
C ILE A 279 20.29 -9.49 25.35
N LEU A 280 20.15 -10.41 24.40
CA LEU A 280 19.33 -10.27 23.21
C LEU A 280 18.15 -11.22 23.30
N CYS A 281 16.93 -10.71 23.09
CA CYS A 281 15.71 -11.49 23.07
C CYS A 281 15.12 -11.54 21.67
N GLY A 282 14.56 -12.69 21.29
CA GLY A 282 13.93 -12.82 19.98
C GLY A 282 13.23 -14.15 19.76
N TRP A 283 12.48 -14.19 18.66
CA TRP A 283 11.73 -15.36 18.23
C TRP A 283 12.38 -16.00 17.02
N MET A 284 12.57 -17.31 17.06
CA MET A 284 12.99 -18.14 15.92
C MET A 284 12.00 -19.26 15.67
N THR A 285 11.99 -19.81 14.44
CA THR A 285 11.28 -21.06 14.19
C THR A 285 11.90 -22.19 15.02
N GLU A 286 11.12 -23.14 15.48
CA GLU A 286 11.60 -24.28 16.27
C GLU A 286 12.77 -24.99 15.60
N LYS A 287 12.71 -25.13 14.27
CA LYS A 287 13.79 -25.75 13.48
C LYS A 287 15.08 -24.96 13.53
N ASP A 288 14.99 -23.63 13.31
CA ASP A 288 16.15 -22.75 13.29
C ASP A 288 16.74 -22.59 14.70
N ALA A 289 15.88 -22.52 15.74
CA ALA A 289 16.28 -22.44 17.14
C ALA A 289 17.09 -23.66 17.58
N LEU A 290 16.66 -24.87 17.20
CA LEU A 290 17.38 -26.12 17.51
C LEU A 290 18.72 -26.19 16.77
N ALA A 291 18.77 -25.71 15.50
CA ALA A 291 20.02 -25.65 14.73
C ALA A 291 20.99 -24.62 15.33
N PHE A 292 20.48 -23.43 15.66
CA PHE A 292 21.25 -22.38 16.33
C PHE A 292 21.84 -22.83 17.66
N ARG A 293 21.07 -23.56 18.48
CA ARG A 293 21.57 -24.12 19.75
C ARG A 293 22.72 -25.10 19.55
N LYS A 294 22.67 -25.93 18.48
CA LYS A 294 23.76 -26.86 18.16
C LYS A 294 25.03 -26.11 17.74
N ASP A 295 24.88 -25.05 16.94
CA ASP A 295 26.03 -24.26 16.48
C ASP A 295 26.75 -23.54 17.61
N ILE A 296 26.00 -23.09 18.63
CA ILE A 296 26.57 -22.38 19.81
C ILE A 296 27.11 -23.35 20.87
N GLN A 297 26.77 -24.63 20.83
CA GLN A 297 27.10 -25.59 21.88
C GLN A 297 28.58 -25.67 22.23
N ASN A 298 29.46 -25.35 21.28
CA ASN A 298 30.93 -25.37 21.44
C ASN A 298 31.51 -24.00 21.82
N ASP A 299 30.71 -22.95 21.99
CA ASP A 299 31.17 -21.61 22.31
C ASP A 299 30.89 -21.31 23.80
N GLU A 300 31.95 -21.40 24.63
CA GLU A 300 31.84 -21.18 26.08
C GLU A 300 31.45 -19.75 26.49
N LYS A 301 31.53 -18.79 25.56
CA LYS A 301 31.25 -17.37 25.83
C LYS A 301 29.78 -16.98 25.61
N ILE A 302 29.01 -17.79 24.90
CA ILE A 302 27.63 -17.47 24.54
C ILE A 302 26.68 -18.45 25.22
N PHE A 303 25.74 -17.90 25.97
CA PHE A 303 24.64 -18.64 26.61
C PHE A 303 23.33 -18.38 25.88
N CYS A 304 22.59 -19.46 25.58
CA CYS A 304 21.28 -19.36 24.98
C CYS A 304 20.25 -20.15 25.80
N LEU A 305 19.30 -19.42 26.39
CA LEU A 305 18.11 -19.99 27.01
C LEU A 305 17.01 -20.08 25.96
N MET A 306 16.39 -21.24 25.82
CA MET A 306 15.21 -21.45 24.99
C MET A 306 14.02 -21.71 25.91
N GLU A 307 12.99 -20.88 25.77
CA GLU A 307 11.77 -21.02 26.54
C GLU A 307 10.63 -21.57 25.66
N ASP A 308 9.87 -22.48 26.23
CA ASP A 308 8.62 -22.92 25.64
C ASP A 308 7.54 -21.85 25.86
N GLN A 309 6.56 -21.76 24.95
CA GLN A 309 5.47 -20.77 24.88
C GLN A 309 4.71 -20.47 26.19
N LYS A 310 4.97 -21.17 27.27
CA LYS A 310 4.31 -21.01 28.58
C LYS A 310 5.01 -20.04 29.53
N ALA A 311 6.19 -19.54 29.17
CA ALA A 311 6.83 -18.46 29.94
C ALA A 311 6.06 -17.14 29.75
N PRO A 312 6.04 -16.27 30.75
CA PRO A 312 5.34 -14.99 30.69
C PRO A 312 6.09 -14.00 29.77
N ALA A 313 6.17 -14.32 28.49
CA ALA A 313 6.59 -13.33 27.51
C ALA A 313 5.51 -12.25 27.43
N THR A 314 5.89 -11.02 27.64
CA THR A 314 5.00 -9.84 27.68
C THR A 314 4.32 -9.66 26.31
N GLN A 315 4.89 -10.21 25.25
CA GLN A 315 4.38 -10.10 23.90
C GLN A 315 4.02 -11.48 23.29
N LYS A 316 2.92 -11.50 22.53
CA LYS A 316 2.48 -12.70 21.81
C LYS A 316 3.48 -13.08 20.70
N PRO A 317 3.76 -14.38 20.49
CA PRO A 317 4.67 -14.85 19.44
C PRO A 317 4.30 -14.30 18.06
N PRO A 318 5.27 -13.92 17.22
CA PRO A 318 5.01 -13.52 15.85
C PRO A 318 4.60 -14.74 15.00
N THR A 319 3.82 -14.49 13.95
CA THR A 319 3.29 -15.52 13.07
C THR A 319 4.08 -15.56 11.77
N LYS A 320 4.64 -16.72 11.44
CA LYS A 320 5.26 -17.01 10.14
C LYS A 320 4.44 -18.09 9.44
N LEU A 321 3.91 -17.75 8.24
CA LEU A 321 3.16 -18.69 7.42
C LEU A 321 4.12 -19.53 6.57
N ARG A 322 3.84 -20.83 6.48
CA ARG A 322 4.52 -21.75 5.58
C ARG A 322 3.51 -22.64 4.88
N ASN A 323 3.20 -22.28 3.65
CA ASN A 323 2.22 -22.99 2.84
C ASN A 323 2.87 -23.68 1.63
N PRO A 324 2.26 -24.78 1.12
CA PRO A 324 2.65 -25.40 -0.14
C PRO A 324 2.64 -24.40 -1.29
N LYS A 325 3.45 -24.63 -2.30
CA LYS A 325 3.63 -23.71 -3.46
C LYS A 325 2.31 -23.33 -4.15
N LEU A 326 1.31 -24.25 -4.14
CA LEU A 326 -0.01 -24.01 -4.74
C LEU A 326 -0.83 -22.97 -3.95
N PHE A 327 -0.77 -23.02 -2.61
CA PHE A 327 -1.53 -22.11 -1.74
C PHE A 327 -0.77 -20.83 -1.38
N LYS A 328 0.54 -20.81 -1.60
CA LYS A 328 1.41 -19.68 -1.26
C LYS A 328 0.93 -18.34 -1.82
N PRO A 329 0.47 -18.20 -3.09
CA PRO A 329 -0.05 -16.93 -3.60
C PRO A 329 -1.20 -16.35 -2.77
N PHE A 330 -2.05 -17.20 -2.18
CA PHE A 330 -3.19 -16.78 -1.36
C PHE A 330 -2.81 -16.23 0.01
N GLU A 331 -1.55 -16.40 0.45
CA GLU A 331 -1.04 -15.71 1.64
C GLU A 331 -1.13 -14.18 1.50
N MET A 332 -1.13 -13.66 0.27
CA MET A 332 -1.34 -12.24 -0.01
C MET A 332 -2.70 -11.76 0.52
N TYR A 333 -3.78 -12.51 0.27
CA TYR A 333 -5.11 -12.14 0.75
C TYR A 333 -5.25 -12.24 2.28
N VAL A 334 -4.62 -13.26 2.87
CA VAL A 334 -4.55 -13.39 4.33
C VAL A 334 -3.77 -12.23 4.96
N LYS A 335 -2.64 -11.83 4.38
CA LYS A 335 -1.86 -10.68 4.83
C LYS A 335 -2.59 -9.35 4.67
N MET A 336 -3.39 -9.19 3.61
CA MET A 336 -4.18 -7.97 3.38
C MET A 336 -5.28 -7.77 4.43
N TYR A 337 -5.91 -8.85 4.88
CA TYR A 337 -6.89 -8.78 5.96
C TYR A 337 -6.23 -8.61 7.33
N GLY A 338 -5.15 -9.35 7.57
CA GLY A 338 -4.38 -9.41 8.81
C GLY A 338 -3.85 -10.82 9.03
N LEU A 339 -2.67 -10.96 9.62
CA LEU A 339 -2.10 -12.28 9.91
C LEU A 339 -2.88 -13.01 11.01
N PRO A 340 -2.97 -14.35 10.98
CA PRO A 340 -3.60 -15.12 12.06
C PRO A 340 -2.83 -14.95 13.36
N ALA A 341 -3.54 -14.87 14.47
CA ALA A 341 -2.91 -14.99 15.78
C ALA A 341 -2.20 -16.34 15.89
N TYR A 342 -1.12 -16.40 16.67
CA TYR A 342 -0.29 -17.60 16.76
C TYR A 342 -1.07 -18.88 17.10
N ASN A 343 -2.13 -18.77 17.93
CA ASN A 343 -2.98 -19.89 18.35
C ASN A 343 -4.20 -20.12 17.43
N GLU A 344 -4.30 -19.37 16.33
CA GLU A 344 -5.37 -19.55 15.32
C GLU A 344 -4.97 -20.56 14.25
N MET A 345 -5.98 -21.06 13.54
CA MET A 345 -5.76 -21.89 12.36
C MET A 345 -5.37 -21.00 11.18
N ASP A 346 -4.41 -21.43 10.37
CA ASP A 346 -4.05 -20.76 9.12
C ASP A 346 -5.20 -20.93 8.10
N PRO A 347 -5.88 -19.84 7.68
CA PRO A 347 -6.99 -19.91 6.74
C PRO A 347 -6.56 -20.03 5.28
N THR A 348 -5.27 -19.94 4.95
CA THR A 348 -4.77 -19.79 3.57
C THR A 348 -5.25 -20.90 2.64
N TRP A 349 -5.25 -22.16 3.08
CA TRP A 349 -5.70 -23.28 2.28
C TRP A 349 -7.21 -23.24 2.02
N PHE A 350 -7.98 -22.78 3.01
CA PHE A 350 -9.43 -22.67 2.91
C PHE A 350 -9.82 -21.56 1.93
N VAL A 351 -9.18 -20.38 2.08
CA VAL A 351 -9.34 -19.26 1.14
C VAL A 351 -8.97 -19.65 -0.29
N ALA A 352 -7.88 -20.40 -0.47
CA ALA A 352 -7.48 -20.83 -1.80
C ALA A 352 -8.56 -21.66 -2.50
N ILE A 353 -9.24 -22.54 -1.74
CA ILE A 353 -10.30 -23.38 -2.28
C ILE A 353 -11.58 -22.57 -2.48
N THR A 354 -12.03 -21.85 -1.44
CA THR A 354 -13.32 -21.12 -1.49
C THR A 354 -13.29 -19.98 -2.50
N TYR A 355 -12.21 -19.19 -2.52
CA TYR A 355 -12.04 -18.11 -3.49
C TYR A 355 -12.06 -18.63 -4.93
N SER A 356 -11.23 -19.64 -5.23
CA SER A 356 -11.16 -20.19 -6.59
C SER A 356 -12.48 -20.85 -7.02
N PHE A 357 -13.15 -21.54 -6.11
CA PHE A 357 -14.44 -22.17 -6.34
C PHE A 357 -15.53 -21.13 -6.61
N ILE A 358 -15.65 -20.11 -5.75
CA ILE A 358 -16.67 -19.05 -5.89
C ILE A 358 -16.42 -18.24 -7.15
N PHE A 359 -15.14 -17.90 -7.44
CA PHE A 359 -14.79 -17.22 -8.68
C PHE A 359 -15.21 -18.03 -9.90
N GLY A 360 -14.88 -19.31 -9.94
CA GLY A 360 -15.28 -20.20 -11.02
C GLY A 360 -16.80 -20.32 -11.17
N ALA A 361 -17.54 -20.37 -10.06
CA ALA A 361 -19.01 -20.43 -10.08
C ALA A 361 -19.63 -19.13 -10.61
N MET A 362 -19.03 -17.96 -10.33
CA MET A 362 -19.49 -16.66 -10.84
C MET A 362 -19.08 -16.44 -12.29
N PHE A 363 -17.88 -16.88 -12.67
CA PHE A 363 -17.24 -16.66 -13.97
C PHE A 363 -17.00 -17.98 -14.70
N GLY A 364 -18.09 -18.71 -14.94
CA GLY A 364 -18.06 -20.08 -15.50
C GLY A 364 -18.03 -20.11 -17.02
N ASP A 365 -16.86 -19.96 -17.64
CA ASP A 365 -16.65 -20.12 -19.09
C ASP A 365 -15.34 -20.86 -19.37
N VAL A 366 -15.38 -21.91 -20.20
CA VAL A 366 -14.22 -22.76 -20.51
C VAL A 366 -13.14 -21.98 -21.26
N GLY A 367 -13.51 -21.21 -22.26
CA GLY A 367 -12.56 -20.48 -23.10
C GLY A 367 -11.86 -19.35 -22.36
N GLN A 368 -12.63 -18.50 -21.69
CA GLN A 368 -12.10 -17.40 -20.89
C GLN A 368 -11.31 -17.91 -19.67
N GLY A 369 -11.81 -18.97 -19.00
CA GLY A 369 -11.11 -19.60 -17.89
C GLY A 369 -9.74 -20.18 -18.28
N LEU A 370 -9.64 -20.76 -19.48
CA LEU A 370 -8.37 -21.27 -20.00
C LEU A 370 -7.38 -20.14 -20.29
N VAL A 371 -7.85 -18.99 -20.80
CA VAL A 371 -7.03 -17.80 -21.01
C VAL A 371 -6.51 -17.27 -19.67
N LEU A 372 -7.36 -17.19 -18.63
CA LEU A 372 -6.96 -16.78 -17.28
C LEU A 372 -5.96 -17.76 -16.66
N PHE A 373 -6.18 -19.07 -16.84
CA PHE A 373 -5.26 -20.10 -16.34
C PHE A 373 -3.87 -19.99 -16.96
N LEU A 374 -3.80 -20.00 -18.31
CA LEU A 374 -2.52 -19.98 -19.01
C LEU A 374 -1.81 -18.62 -18.86
N GLY A 375 -2.53 -17.51 -18.97
CA GLY A 375 -2.01 -16.17 -18.79
C GLY A 375 -1.50 -15.93 -17.37
N GLY A 376 -2.27 -16.35 -16.36
CA GLY A 376 -1.88 -16.29 -14.96
C GLY A 376 -0.63 -17.13 -14.66
N LEU A 377 -0.57 -18.36 -15.18
CA LEU A 377 0.58 -19.25 -15.01
C LEU A 377 1.85 -18.69 -15.65
N PHE A 378 1.73 -18.11 -16.85
CA PHE A 378 2.84 -17.47 -17.54
C PHE A 378 3.40 -16.28 -16.74
N LEU A 379 2.54 -15.37 -16.30
CA LEU A 379 2.93 -14.21 -15.49
C LEU A 379 3.51 -14.62 -14.12
N TYR A 380 2.95 -15.65 -13.49
CA TYR A 380 3.46 -16.17 -12.22
C TYR A 380 4.88 -16.73 -12.36
N LYS A 381 5.15 -17.48 -13.44
CA LYS A 381 6.50 -18.04 -13.70
C LYS A 381 7.53 -16.98 -14.09
N THR A 382 7.14 -15.98 -14.89
CA THR A 382 8.08 -14.96 -15.41
C THR A 382 8.34 -13.85 -14.40
N LYS A 383 7.27 -13.29 -13.80
CA LYS A 383 7.36 -12.11 -12.91
C LYS A 383 7.19 -12.45 -11.44
N LYS A 384 6.91 -13.70 -11.07
CA LYS A 384 6.69 -14.16 -9.67
C LYS A 384 5.63 -13.33 -8.91
N MET A 385 4.61 -12.83 -9.60
CA MET A 385 3.53 -12.04 -9.00
C MET A 385 2.50 -12.97 -8.36
N ASP A 386 2.25 -12.86 -7.06
CA ASP A 386 1.29 -13.71 -6.33
C ASP A 386 -0.13 -13.60 -6.89
N LEU A 387 -0.56 -12.40 -7.28
CA LEU A 387 -1.87 -12.18 -7.89
C LEU A 387 -2.08 -13.03 -9.17
N ALA A 388 -1.02 -13.17 -9.99
CA ALA A 388 -1.09 -14.01 -11.20
C ALA A 388 -1.28 -15.49 -10.85
N GLY A 389 -0.68 -15.95 -9.74
CA GLY A 389 -0.89 -17.30 -9.22
C GLY A 389 -2.33 -17.54 -8.79
N ILE A 390 -2.96 -16.57 -8.13
CA ILE A 390 -4.37 -16.61 -7.71
C ILE A 390 -5.29 -16.68 -8.95
N ILE A 391 -5.07 -15.81 -9.94
CA ILE A 391 -5.85 -15.80 -11.21
C ILE A 391 -5.73 -17.14 -11.94
N SER A 392 -4.54 -17.75 -11.95
CA SER A 392 -4.33 -19.07 -12.55
C SER A 392 -5.17 -20.15 -11.85
N CYS A 393 -5.18 -20.19 -10.51
CA CYS A 393 -6.02 -21.12 -9.76
C CYS A 393 -7.52 -20.89 -10.00
N ALA A 394 -7.95 -19.63 -10.00
CA ALA A 394 -9.33 -19.25 -10.30
C ALA A 394 -9.75 -19.67 -11.72
N GLY A 395 -8.85 -19.51 -12.70
CA GLY A 395 -9.05 -19.96 -14.08
C GLY A 395 -9.32 -21.47 -14.21
N VAL A 396 -8.68 -22.31 -13.39
CA VAL A 396 -8.95 -23.75 -13.37
C VAL A 396 -10.40 -24.04 -13.00
N PHE A 397 -10.90 -23.40 -11.92
CA PHE A 397 -12.28 -23.57 -11.49
C PHE A 397 -13.28 -22.92 -12.47
N SER A 398 -12.91 -21.82 -13.14
CA SER A 398 -13.71 -21.24 -14.22
C SER A 398 -13.88 -22.21 -15.38
N VAL A 399 -12.84 -22.92 -15.78
CA VAL A 399 -12.93 -24.00 -16.77
C VAL A 399 -13.86 -25.12 -16.29
N PHE A 400 -13.71 -25.55 -15.04
CA PHE A 400 -14.57 -26.58 -14.46
C PHE A 400 -16.06 -26.21 -14.49
N PHE A 401 -16.40 -25.02 -13.99
CA PHE A 401 -17.78 -24.53 -14.03
C PHE A 401 -18.27 -24.21 -15.44
N GLY A 402 -17.37 -23.79 -16.33
CA GLY A 402 -17.69 -23.62 -17.75
C GLY A 402 -18.18 -24.91 -18.42
N PHE A 403 -17.60 -26.06 -18.09
CA PHE A 403 -18.12 -27.37 -18.52
C PHE A 403 -19.46 -27.69 -17.85
N MET A 404 -19.65 -27.33 -16.58
CA MET A 404 -20.91 -27.54 -15.88
C MET A 404 -22.05 -26.72 -16.48
N TYR A 405 -21.79 -25.48 -16.88
CA TYR A 405 -22.77 -24.58 -17.49
C TYR A 405 -22.89 -24.76 -19.01
N GLY A 406 -21.88 -25.35 -19.67
CA GLY A 406 -21.84 -25.58 -21.11
C GLY A 406 -21.49 -24.32 -21.91
N SER A 407 -20.70 -23.38 -21.34
CA SER A 407 -20.28 -22.15 -22.01
C SER A 407 -18.83 -22.25 -22.50
N PHE A 408 -18.61 -21.91 -23.77
CA PHE A 408 -17.28 -21.81 -24.39
C PHE A 408 -17.16 -20.49 -25.17
N PHE A 409 -16.45 -19.50 -24.63
CA PHE A 409 -16.43 -18.13 -25.13
C PHE A 409 -17.83 -17.54 -25.36
N GLY A 410 -18.78 -17.91 -24.48
CA GLY A 410 -20.18 -17.52 -24.55
C GLY A 410 -21.06 -18.35 -25.46
N PHE A 411 -20.50 -19.25 -26.28
CA PHE A 411 -21.31 -20.15 -27.14
C PHE A 411 -21.85 -21.31 -26.27
N GLU A 412 -23.17 -21.40 -26.15
CA GLU A 412 -23.87 -22.50 -25.43
C GLU A 412 -24.18 -23.72 -26.31
N ASP A 413 -24.01 -23.60 -27.64
CA ASP A 413 -24.29 -24.67 -28.61
C ASP A 413 -23.11 -25.62 -28.81
N VAL A 414 -21.89 -25.20 -28.46
CA VAL A 414 -20.64 -25.97 -28.62
C VAL A 414 -20.52 -27.08 -27.58
N LEU A 415 -20.92 -26.79 -26.35
CA LEU A 415 -20.83 -27.72 -25.22
C LEU A 415 -22.24 -27.94 -24.64
N LYS A 416 -22.60 -29.23 -24.44
CA LYS A 416 -23.83 -29.54 -23.68
C LYS A 416 -23.59 -29.29 -22.19
N ALA A 417 -24.43 -28.45 -21.57
CA ALA A 417 -24.40 -28.26 -20.13
C ALA A 417 -24.56 -29.60 -19.40
N ILE A 418 -23.63 -29.93 -18.51
CA ILE A 418 -23.65 -31.17 -17.72
C ILE A 418 -24.60 -31.01 -16.54
N TRP A 419 -24.72 -29.83 -15.97
CA TRP A 419 -25.46 -29.62 -14.73
C TRP A 419 -26.57 -28.57 -14.89
N LEU A 420 -26.26 -27.31 -15.15
CA LEU A 420 -27.22 -26.22 -15.00
C LEU A 420 -26.94 -25.12 -16.04
N LYS A 421 -28.01 -24.61 -16.67
CA LYS A 421 -27.94 -23.41 -17.48
C LYS A 421 -28.35 -22.20 -16.64
N PRO A 422 -27.45 -21.22 -16.36
CA PRO A 422 -27.73 -20.12 -15.43
C PRO A 422 -28.97 -19.28 -15.77
N MET A 423 -29.30 -19.10 -17.07
CA MET A 423 -30.43 -18.27 -17.47
C MET A 423 -31.78 -19.00 -17.51
N ASN A 424 -31.81 -20.29 -17.84
CA ASN A 424 -33.03 -20.95 -18.28
C ASN A 424 -33.66 -21.91 -17.27
N GLN A 425 -32.93 -22.33 -16.22
CA GLN A 425 -33.45 -23.32 -15.27
C GLN A 425 -34.13 -22.66 -14.08
N MET A 426 -35.45 -22.87 -13.99
CA MET A 426 -36.26 -22.43 -12.85
C MET A 426 -36.60 -23.58 -11.96
N MET A 427 -36.58 -23.37 -10.64
CA MET A 427 -37.00 -24.32 -9.63
C MET A 427 -38.21 -23.77 -8.88
N ASP A 428 -39.23 -24.59 -8.67
CA ASP A 428 -40.39 -24.21 -7.88
C ASP A 428 -40.05 -24.35 -6.40
N VAL A 429 -39.93 -23.18 -5.72
CA VAL A 429 -39.69 -23.14 -4.26
C VAL A 429 -41.04 -22.90 -3.57
N PRO A 430 -41.49 -23.79 -2.67
CA PRO A 430 -42.70 -23.59 -1.92
C PRO A 430 -42.70 -22.23 -1.20
N LEU A 431 -43.78 -21.49 -1.20
CA LEU A 431 -43.97 -20.15 -0.63
C LEU A 431 -43.42 -18.98 -1.47
N VAL A 432 -42.31 -19.12 -2.22
CA VAL A 432 -41.67 -18.03 -2.96
C VAL A 432 -42.01 -18.06 -4.45
N GLY A 433 -42.45 -19.22 -4.97
CA GLY A 433 -42.78 -19.41 -6.38
C GLY A 433 -41.56 -19.85 -7.20
N ARG A 434 -41.53 -19.48 -8.48
CA ARG A 434 -40.47 -19.89 -9.41
C ARG A 434 -39.23 -19.03 -9.23
N LEU A 435 -38.15 -19.60 -8.76
CA LEU A 435 -36.84 -18.99 -8.65
C LEU A 435 -35.84 -19.64 -9.60
N ASN A 436 -34.88 -18.88 -10.07
CA ASN A 436 -33.78 -19.45 -10.81
C ASN A 436 -32.97 -20.38 -9.87
N ALA A 437 -32.73 -21.62 -10.32
CA ALA A 437 -32.07 -22.68 -9.56
C ALA A 437 -30.67 -22.26 -9.06
N VAL A 438 -29.95 -21.43 -9.81
CA VAL A 438 -28.62 -20.91 -9.43
C VAL A 438 -28.65 -20.16 -8.12
N PHE A 439 -29.69 -19.34 -7.86
CA PHE A 439 -29.82 -18.60 -6.59
C PHE A 439 -30.06 -19.52 -5.40
N VAL A 440 -30.90 -20.54 -5.58
CA VAL A 440 -31.18 -21.50 -4.51
C VAL A 440 -29.93 -22.28 -4.12
N ILE A 441 -29.16 -22.72 -5.12
CA ILE A 441 -27.90 -23.42 -4.94
C ILE A 441 -26.85 -22.50 -4.30
N ALA A 442 -26.76 -21.23 -4.73
CA ALA A 442 -25.83 -20.26 -4.16
C ALA A 442 -26.10 -20.01 -2.67
N ILE A 443 -27.38 -19.87 -2.28
CA ILE A 443 -27.77 -19.75 -0.87
C ILE A 443 -27.41 -21.01 -0.09
N GLY A 444 -27.75 -22.20 -0.63
CA GLY A 444 -27.43 -23.49 0.00
C GLY A 444 -25.93 -23.68 0.21
N PHE A 445 -25.12 -23.30 -0.80
CA PHE A 445 -23.66 -23.30 -0.69
C PHE A 445 -23.18 -22.33 0.40
N GLY A 446 -23.73 -21.10 0.42
CA GLY A 446 -23.42 -20.11 1.45
C GLY A 446 -23.73 -20.60 2.85
N MET A 447 -24.90 -21.21 3.05
CA MET A 447 -25.27 -21.81 4.34
C MET A 447 -24.27 -22.89 4.76
N PHE A 448 -23.85 -23.73 3.84
CA PHE A 448 -22.86 -24.78 4.10
C PHE A 448 -21.50 -24.22 4.51
N ILE A 449 -21.02 -23.18 3.80
CA ILE A 449 -19.75 -22.48 4.14
C ILE A 449 -19.83 -21.83 5.52
N ILE A 450 -20.94 -21.16 5.86
CA ILE A 450 -21.12 -20.55 7.18
C ILE A 450 -21.03 -21.61 8.28
N LEU A 451 -21.65 -22.80 8.12
CA LEU A 451 -21.52 -23.88 9.09
C LEU A 451 -20.08 -24.35 9.28
N ILE A 452 -19.30 -24.48 8.19
CA ILE A 452 -17.87 -24.80 8.25
C ILE A 452 -17.10 -23.71 9.02
N CYS A 453 -17.37 -22.44 8.75
CA CYS A 453 -16.72 -21.32 9.44
C CYS A 453 -17.02 -21.32 10.95
N MET A 454 -18.26 -21.64 11.35
CA MET A 454 -18.60 -21.80 12.77
C MET A 454 -17.83 -22.94 13.43
N VAL A 455 -17.64 -24.07 12.74
CA VAL A 455 -16.79 -25.17 13.24
C VAL A 455 -15.35 -24.71 13.41
N PHE A 456 -14.80 -23.94 12.45
CA PHE A 456 -13.45 -23.38 12.57
C PHE A 456 -13.34 -22.40 13.74
N ASN A 457 -14.36 -21.57 13.98
CA ASN A 457 -14.40 -20.70 15.15
C ASN A 457 -14.36 -21.50 16.47
N ILE A 458 -15.12 -22.57 16.58
CA ILE A 458 -15.12 -23.45 17.76
C ILE A 458 -13.73 -24.04 17.97
N ILE A 459 -13.06 -24.55 16.91
CA ILE A 459 -11.70 -25.10 17.00
C ILE A 459 -10.72 -24.02 17.47
N ASN A 460 -10.80 -22.80 16.91
CA ASN A 460 -9.94 -21.70 17.30
C ASN A 460 -10.18 -21.26 18.75
N SER A 461 -11.44 -21.21 19.19
CA SER A 461 -11.82 -20.81 20.56
C SER A 461 -11.37 -21.85 21.59
N ILE A 462 -11.47 -23.14 21.30
CA ILE A 462 -10.93 -24.23 22.15
C ILE A 462 -9.40 -24.06 22.28
N ARG A 463 -8.68 -23.76 21.19
CA ARG A 463 -7.22 -23.54 21.23
C ARG A 463 -6.83 -22.32 22.05
N ARG A 464 -7.67 -21.28 22.07
CA ARG A 464 -7.46 -20.06 22.87
C ARG A 464 -7.85 -20.25 24.34
N GLY A 465 -8.66 -21.28 24.66
CA GLY A 465 -9.21 -21.50 26.00
C GLY A 465 -10.33 -20.53 26.36
N ASP A 466 -11.00 -19.92 25.39
CA ASP A 466 -12.08 -18.97 25.58
C ASP A 466 -13.41 -19.72 25.69
N THR A 467 -13.96 -19.80 26.89
CA THR A 467 -15.17 -20.60 27.21
C THR A 467 -16.41 -19.95 26.58
N GLU A 468 -16.53 -18.62 26.61
CA GLU A 468 -17.66 -17.88 26.06
C GLU A 468 -17.79 -18.14 24.56
N LYS A 469 -16.68 -17.89 23.81
CA LYS A 469 -16.62 -18.06 22.36
C LYS A 469 -16.64 -19.51 21.89
N THR A 470 -16.46 -20.46 22.80
CA THR A 470 -16.59 -21.89 22.48
C THR A 470 -18.03 -22.38 22.56
N TRP A 471 -18.78 -21.97 23.58
CA TRP A 471 -20.08 -22.58 23.89
C TRP A 471 -21.26 -21.65 23.63
N PHE A 472 -21.20 -20.38 24.01
CA PHE A 472 -22.37 -19.51 24.18
C PHE A 472 -22.50 -18.39 23.14
N ASP A 473 -21.46 -18.08 22.41
CA ASP A 473 -21.47 -17.00 21.43
C ASP A 473 -22.24 -17.37 20.14
N SER A 474 -22.60 -16.40 19.35
CA SER A 474 -23.31 -16.55 18.05
C SER A 474 -22.58 -17.44 17.05
N ASN A 475 -21.25 -17.41 17.00
CA ASN A 475 -20.45 -18.29 16.14
C ASN A 475 -19.91 -19.53 16.88
N ALA A 476 -20.37 -19.78 18.10
CA ALA A 476 -20.05 -20.92 18.96
C ALA A 476 -20.96 -22.12 18.73
N VAL A 477 -20.90 -23.11 19.66
CA VAL A 477 -21.74 -24.30 19.60
C VAL A 477 -23.24 -23.95 19.62
N ALA A 478 -23.66 -22.98 20.46
CA ALA A 478 -25.05 -22.53 20.49
C ALA A 478 -25.52 -21.96 19.15
N GLY A 479 -24.70 -21.08 18.54
CA GLY A 479 -24.97 -20.55 17.21
C GLY A 479 -24.97 -21.59 16.11
N LEU A 480 -24.04 -22.56 16.16
CA LEU A 480 -23.97 -23.67 15.20
C LEU A 480 -25.25 -24.55 15.25
N VAL A 481 -25.73 -24.87 16.45
CA VAL A 481 -26.97 -25.64 16.61
C VAL A 481 -28.17 -24.87 16.10
N PHE A 482 -28.27 -23.58 16.43
CA PHE A 482 -29.36 -22.72 15.96
C PHE A 482 -29.37 -22.58 14.43
N TYR A 483 -28.25 -22.17 13.84
CA TYR A 483 -28.13 -21.97 12.38
C TYR A 483 -28.26 -23.31 11.62
N GLY A 484 -27.68 -24.37 12.14
CA GLY A 484 -27.83 -25.73 11.60
C GLY A 484 -29.29 -26.20 11.60
N SER A 485 -30.07 -25.85 12.65
CA SER A 485 -31.50 -26.11 12.73
C SER A 485 -32.29 -25.38 11.64
N ILE A 486 -31.91 -24.10 11.34
CA ILE A 486 -32.49 -23.33 10.23
C ILE A 486 -32.21 -24.05 8.90
N VAL A 487 -30.94 -24.38 8.65
CA VAL A 487 -30.51 -25.04 7.41
C VAL A 487 -31.22 -26.37 7.21
N LEU A 488 -31.29 -27.18 8.27
CA LEU A 488 -32.01 -28.48 8.25
C LEU A 488 -33.51 -28.29 7.94
N THR A 489 -34.15 -27.33 8.58
CA THR A 489 -35.59 -27.06 8.38
C THR A 489 -35.87 -26.59 6.97
N ILE A 490 -35.06 -25.68 6.43
CA ILE A 490 -35.17 -25.19 5.05
C ILE A 490 -34.90 -26.33 4.05
N GLY A 491 -33.88 -27.17 4.30
CA GLY A 491 -33.54 -28.29 3.45
C GLY A 491 -34.65 -29.35 3.38
N LEU A 492 -35.27 -29.69 4.52
CA LEU A 492 -36.41 -30.57 4.58
C LEU A 492 -37.65 -30.01 3.86
N PHE A 493 -37.88 -28.71 4.04
CA PHE A 493 -38.98 -28.00 3.41
C PHE A 493 -38.87 -27.99 1.86
N ILE A 494 -37.68 -27.63 1.32
CA ILE A 494 -37.42 -27.64 -0.13
C ILE A 494 -37.49 -29.06 -0.70
N SER A 495 -37.07 -30.09 0.10
CA SER A 495 -37.13 -31.49 -0.31
C SER A 495 -38.55 -32.11 -0.24
N GLY A 496 -39.56 -31.34 0.17
CA GLY A 496 -40.93 -31.77 0.29
C GLY A 496 -41.16 -32.85 1.38
N LYS A 497 -40.21 -33.04 2.30
CA LYS A 497 -40.31 -34.00 3.42
C LYS A 497 -41.08 -33.38 4.58
N LYS A 498 -41.71 -34.23 5.39
CA LYS A 498 -42.42 -33.77 6.60
C LYS A 498 -41.46 -33.09 7.57
N LEU A 499 -41.85 -31.90 8.03
CA LEU A 499 -41.12 -31.18 9.08
C LEU A 499 -41.20 -31.97 10.41
N PRO A 500 -40.17 -31.83 11.27
CA PRO A 500 -40.20 -32.40 12.63
C PRO A 500 -41.39 -31.87 13.42
N ALA A 501 -41.82 -32.65 14.45
CA ALA A 501 -42.91 -32.24 15.32
C ALA A 501 -42.65 -30.86 15.94
N THR A 502 -43.72 -30.07 16.11
CA THR A 502 -43.60 -28.66 16.59
C THR A 502 -42.82 -28.55 17.92
N ALA A 503 -42.97 -29.57 18.82
CA ALA A 503 -42.21 -29.58 20.07
C ALA A 503 -40.70 -29.71 19.85
N ILE A 504 -40.25 -30.48 18.85
CA ILE A 504 -38.83 -30.63 18.49
C ILE A 504 -38.31 -29.31 17.92
N LEU A 505 -39.08 -28.64 17.05
CA LEU A 505 -38.71 -27.34 16.49
C LEU A 505 -38.56 -26.28 17.59
N VAL A 506 -39.47 -26.22 18.55
CA VAL A 506 -39.39 -25.27 19.68
C VAL A 506 -38.12 -25.50 20.51
N ILE A 507 -37.73 -26.75 20.74
CA ILE A 507 -36.51 -27.08 21.47
C ILE A 507 -35.25 -26.72 20.62
N MET A 508 -35.26 -27.08 19.34
CA MET A 508 -34.12 -26.82 18.43
C MET A 508 -33.83 -25.34 18.25
N PHE A 509 -34.84 -24.47 18.28
CA PHE A 509 -34.66 -23.03 18.17
C PHE A 509 -34.58 -22.33 19.53
N GLY A 510 -35.42 -22.72 20.49
CA GLY A 510 -35.53 -22.05 21.78
C GLY A 510 -34.31 -22.22 22.68
N VAL A 511 -33.79 -23.45 22.78
CA VAL A 511 -32.62 -23.71 23.65
C VAL A 511 -31.38 -22.97 23.22
N PRO A 512 -30.95 -22.99 21.94
CA PRO A 512 -29.77 -22.19 21.51
C PRO A 512 -29.97 -20.69 21.66
N LEU A 513 -31.18 -20.16 21.37
CA LEU A 513 -31.50 -18.76 21.58
C LEU A 513 -31.35 -18.34 23.04
N LEU A 514 -31.84 -19.20 23.97
CA LEU A 514 -31.71 -18.93 25.40
C LEU A 514 -30.26 -19.02 25.87
N LEU A 515 -29.46 -19.94 25.33
CA LEU A 515 -28.05 -20.04 25.62
C LEU A 515 -27.28 -18.81 25.14
N MET A 516 -27.57 -18.28 23.95
CA MET A 516 -26.97 -17.04 23.42
C MET A 516 -27.43 -15.82 24.21
N PHE A 517 -28.69 -15.75 24.62
CA PHE A 517 -29.24 -14.67 25.43
C PHE A 517 -28.55 -14.54 26.80
N LEU A 518 -28.24 -15.68 27.42
CA LEU A 518 -27.64 -15.80 28.76
C LEU A 518 -26.12 -16.07 28.70
N LYS A 519 -25.43 -15.68 27.60
CA LYS A 519 -24.02 -16.00 27.38
C LYS A 519 -23.12 -15.57 28.54
N GLU A 520 -23.23 -14.29 29.01
CA GLU A 520 -22.40 -13.76 30.11
C GLU A 520 -22.64 -14.46 31.46
N PRO A 521 -23.89 -14.62 31.97
CA PRO A 521 -24.16 -15.36 33.19
C PRO A 521 -23.69 -16.81 33.14
N LEU A 522 -23.90 -17.50 32.01
CA LEU A 522 -23.48 -18.88 31.83
C LEU A 522 -21.95 -19.02 31.80
N THR A 523 -21.25 -18.12 31.14
CA THR A 523 -19.80 -18.09 31.12
C THR A 523 -19.26 -17.86 32.55
N ASN A 524 -19.77 -16.87 33.28
CA ASN A 524 -19.36 -16.61 34.66
C ASN A 524 -19.62 -17.81 35.60
N LEU A 525 -20.71 -18.56 35.36
CA LEU A 525 -21.03 -19.75 36.10
C LEU A 525 -20.02 -20.89 35.82
N VAL A 526 -19.64 -21.10 34.55
CA VAL A 526 -18.68 -22.15 34.14
C VAL A 526 -17.27 -21.78 34.65
N GLU A 527 -16.89 -20.52 34.59
CA GLU A 527 -15.59 -20.02 35.06
C GLU A 527 -15.53 -19.83 36.58
N LYS A 528 -16.64 -20.17 37.32
CA LYS A 528 -16.74 -20.05 38.79
C LYS A 528 -16.40 -18.67 39.33
N LYS A 529 -16.76 -17.61 38.61
CA LYS A 529 -16.59 -16.22 39.08
C LYS A 529 -17.54 -15.91 40.23
N SER A 530 -17.12 -15.06 41.16
CA SER A 530 -17.89 -14.73 42.37
C SER A 530 -19.20 -13.98 42.11
N LYS A 531 -19.31 -13.25 40.96
CA LYS A 531 -20.53 -12.54 40.54
C LYS A 531 -21.04 -13.21 39.26
N ILE A 532 -22.20 -13.88 39.32
CA ILE A 532 -22.80 -14.55 38.17
C ILE A 532 -23.57 -13.58 37.27
N LEU A 533 -24.29 -12.62 37.86
CA LEU A 533 -25.07 -11.61 37.12
C LEU A 533 -24.38 -10.25 37.19
N PRO A 534 -24.44 -9.45 36.12
CA PRO A 534 -23.99 -8.07 36.10
C PRO A 534 -24.71 -7.22 37.15
N GLU A 535 -24.05 -6.15 37.64
CA GLU A 535 -24.57 -5.27 38.70
C GLU A 535 -25.88 -4.57 38.29
N GLN A 536 -26.04 -4.25 37.03
CA GLN A 536 -27.24 -3.59 36.47
C GLN A 536 -28.09 -4.59 35.70
N LYS A 537 -28.90 -5.37 36.39
CA LYS A 537 -29.75 -6.42 35.79
C LYS A 537 -30.66 -5.94 34.67
N GLY A 538 -31.29 -4.75 34.81
CA GLY A 538 -32.20 -4.20 33.80
C GLY A 538 -31.48 -3.85 32.49
N MET A 539 -30.30 -3.23 32.58
CA MET A 539 -29.48 -2.89 31.43
C MET A 539 -29.00 -4.16 30.69
N PHE A 540 -28.61 -5.19 31.41
CA PHE A 540 -28.19 -6.48 30.85
C PHE A 540 -29.27 -7.10 29.97
N PHE A 541 -30.54 -7.17 30.46
CA PHE A 541 -31.63 -7.78 29.68
C PHE A 541 -31.91 -6.98 28.39
N VAL A 542 -31.89 -5.66 28.46
CA VAL A 542 -32.10 -4.79 27.29
C VAL A 542 -30.94 -4.98 26.29
N GLN A 543 -29.70 -4.96 26.75
CA GLN A 543 -28.52 -5.15 25.92
C GLN A 543 -28.51 -6.52 25.24
N SER A 544 -28.74 -7.60 26.01
CA SER A 544 -28.79 -8.98 25.48
C SER A 544 -29.91 -9.16 24.45
N PHE A 545 -31.05 -8.48 24.62
CA PHE A 545 -32.13 -8.52 23.64
C PHE A 545 -31.72 -7.88 22.31
N PHE A 546 -31.13 -6.68 22.34
CA PHE A 546 -30.67 -6.03 21.12
C PHE A 546 -29.53 -6.78 20.44
N GLU A 547 -28.61 -7.35 21.22
CA GLU A 547 -27.52 -8.17 20.71
C GLU A 547 -28.04 -9.44 20.02
N LEU A 548 -29.04 -10.11 20.62
CA LEU A 548 -29.68 -11.27 19.99
C LEU A 548 -30.38 -10.88 18.66
N PHE A 549 -31.07 -9.75 18.65
CA PHE A 549 -31.72 -9.23 17.44
C PHE A 549 -30.71 -8.91 16.34
N GLU A 550 -29.57 -8.29 16.68
CA GLU A 550 -28.46 -8.04 15.77
C GLU A 550 -27.88 -9.34 15.18
N VAL A 551 -27.70 -10.37 16.01
CA VAL A 551 -27.24 -11.69 15.60
C VAL A 551 -28.19 -12.31 14.58
N LEU A 552 -29.50 -12.27 14.80
CA LEU A 552 -30.50 -12.80 13.88
C LEU A 552 -30.47 -12.06 12.53
N LEU A 553 -30.40 -10.74 12.55
CA LEU A 553 -30.25 -9.92 11.34
C LEU A 553 -28.94 -10.24 10.60
N SER A 554 -27.85 -10.44 11.35
CA SER A 554 -26.56 -10.80 10.78
C SER A 554 -26.61 -12.17 10.08
N TYR A 555 -27.26 -13.17 10.65
CA TYR A 555 -27.42 -14.46 9.99
C TYR A 555 -28.20 -14.34 8.67
N LEU A 556 -29.31 -13.58 8.68
CA LEU A 556 -30.13 -13.37 7.49
C LEU A 556 -29.32 -12.62 6.40
N SER A 557 -28.72 -11.48 6.76
CA SER A 557 -27.95 -10.63 5.83
C SER A 557 -26.79 -11.39 5.21
N ASN A 558 -25.99 -12.12 6.02
CA ASN A 558 -24.84 -12.85 5.53
C ASN A 558 -25.25 -14.03 4.64
N THR A 559 -26.37 -14.70 4.94
CA THR A 559 -26.90 -15.77 4.07
C THR A 559 -27.36 -15.22 2.72
N LEU A 560 -28.04 -14.06 2.73
CA LEU A 560 -28.49 -13.40 1.50
C LEU A 560 -27.32 -12.85 0.67
N SER A 561 -26.19 -12.51 1.28
CA SER A 561 -24.99 -12.06 0.55
C SER A 561 -24.48 -13.08 -0.46
N PHE A 562 -24.70 -14.37 -0.23
CA PHE A 562 -24.31 -15.43 -1.18
C PHE A 562 -25.16 -15.47 -2.45
N LEU A 563 -26.34 -14.80 -2.49
CA LEU A 563 -27.10 -14.60 -3.73
C LEU A 563 -26.25 -13.96 -4.83
N ARG A 564 -25.25 -13.19 -4.46
CA ARG A 564 -24.29 -12.56 -5.37
C ARG A 564 -23.61 -13.56 -6.30
N ILE A 565 -23.33 -14.79 -5.81
CA ILE A 565 -22.74 -15.85 -6.64
C ILE A 565 -23.64 -16.15 -7.83
N GLY A 566 -24.92 -16.36 -7.58
CA GLY A 566 -25.89 -16.60 -8.64
C GLY A 566 -26.13 -15.38 -9.53
N ALA A 567 -26.16 -14.18 -8.95
CA ALA A 567 -26.38 -12.95 -9.71
C ALA A 567 -25.25 -12.71 -10.73
N PHE A 568 -23.99 -12.91 -10.35
CA PHE A 568 -22.88 -12.77 -11.28
C PHE A 568 -22.81 -13.90 -12.31
N ALA A 569 -23.15 -15.15 -11.95
CA ALA A 569 -23.24 -16.23 -12.93
C ALA A 569 -24.29 -15.95 -14.02
N VAL A 570 -25.47 -15.43 -13.63
CA VAL A 570 -26.51 -15.02 -14.59
C VAL A 570 -26.07 -13.78 -15.40
N SER A 571 -25.44 -12.79 -14.75
CA SER A 571 -24.93 -11.60 -15.40
C SER A 571 -23.88 -11.93 -16.46
N HIS A 572 -22.95 -12.85 -16.17
CA HIS A 572 -21.94 -13.32 -17.10
C HIS A 572 -22.58 -13.94 -18.36
N ALA A 573 -23.52 -14.86 -18.18
CA ALA A 573 -24.23 -15.48 -19.27
C ALA A 573 -24.98 -14.44 -20.12
N ALA A 574 -25.67 -13.48 -19.49
CA ALA A 574 -26.37 -12.40 -20.18
C ALA A 574 -25.44 -11.46 -20.96
N MET A 575 -24.28 -11.10 -20.38
CA MET A 575 -23.30 -10.28 -21.09
C MET A 575 -22.72 -10.98 -22.31
N MET A 576 -22.44 -12.27 -22.20
CA MET A 576 -21.96 -13.05 -23.33
C MET A 576 -23.01 -13.19 -24.41
N GLU A 577 -24.30 -13.36 -24.06
CA GLU A 577 -25.41 -13.35 -25.05
C GLU A 577 -25.47 -12.02 -25.79
N VAL A 578 -25.32 -10.88 -25.12
CA VAL A 578 -25.26 -9.54 -25.75
C VAL A 578 -24.08 -9.44 -26.73
N VAL A 579 -22.88 -9.91 -26.36
CA VAL A 579 -21.70 -9.91 -27.23
C VAL A 579 -21.98 -10.74 -28.50
N LEU A 580 -22.57 -11.92 -28.35
CA LEU A 580 -22.92 -12.79 -29.50
C LEU A 580 -24.03 -12.20 -30.38
N MET A 581 -24.98 -11.50 -29.77
CA MET A 581 -26.03 -10.76 -30.50
C MET A 581 -25.42 -9.64 -31.34
N LEU A 582 -24.52 -8.85 -30.79
CA LEU A 582 -23.79 -7.79 -31.51
C LEU A 582 -22.91 -8.36 -32.62
N ALA A 583 -22.38 -9.55 -32.44
CA ALA A 583 -21.61 -10.26 -33.46
C ALA A 583 -22.47 -10.88 -34.57
N GLY A 584 -23.81 -10.86 -34.45
CA GLY A 584 -24.73 -11.48 -35.40
C GLY A 584 -24.83 -13.00 -35.34
N ALA A 585 -24.30 -13.62 -34.29
CA ALA A 585 -24.26 -15.08 -34.12
C ALA A 585 -25.65 -15.68 -33.81
N THR A 586 -26.55 -14.93 -33.18
CA THR A 586 -27.87 -15.40 -32.74
C THR A 586 -28.88 -15.56 -33.88
N ASN A 587 -28.66 -14.93 -35.05
CA ASN A 587 -29.58 -14.92 -36.19
C ASN A 587 -29.22 -15.93 -37.28
N GLY A 588 -28.39 -16.95 -37.00
CA GLY A 588 -27.97 -17.98 -37.94
C GLY A 588 -27.01 -17.47 -39.06
N GLY A 589 -26.49 -16.26 -38.94
CA GLY A 589 -25.47 -15.70 -39.82
C GLY A 589 -24.04 -16.07 -39.38
N ASN A 590 -23.06 -15.86 -40.26
CA ASN A 590 -21.66 -16.01 -39.88
C ASN A 590 -21.28 -14.92 -38.85
N PRO A 591 -20.81 -15.29 -37.63
CA PRO A 591 -20.47 -14.33 -36.60
C PRO A 591 -19.30 -13.42 -37.03
N ASN A 592 -19.39 -12.13 -36.70
CA ASN A 592 -18.25 -11.24 -36.87
C ASN A 592 -17.21 -11.54 -35.79
N TRP A 593 -16.18 -12.31 -36.16
CA TRP A 593 -15.13 -12.75 -35.24
C TRP A 593 -14.36 -11.61 -34.56
N ILE A 594 -14.27 -10.43 -35.19
CA ILE A 594 -13.62 -9.26 -34.57
C ILE A 594 -14.44 -8.81 -33.37
N VAL A 595 -15.77 -8.74 -33.49
CA VAL A 595 -16.67 -8.37 -32.38
C VAL A 595 -16.64 -9.42 -31.29
N VAL A 596 -16.61 -10.71 -31.64
CA VAL A 596 -16.51 -11.80 -30.66
C VAL A 596 -15.21 -11.70 -29.86
N VAL A 597 -14.06 -11.51 -30.50
CA VAL A 597 -12.76 -11.44 -29.84
C VAL A 597 -12.67 -10.19 -28.96
N LEU A 598 -13.02 -9.01 -29.47
CA LEU A 598 -12.99 -7.77 -28.70
C LEU A 598 -13.98 -7.80 -27.53
N GLY A 599 -15.19 -8.33 -27.73
CA GLY A 599 -16.19 -8.50 -26.69
C GLY A 599 -15.72 -9.46 -25.59
N ASN A 600 -15.12 -10.60 -25.95
CA ASN A 600 -14.56 -11.53 -24.97
C ASN A 600 -13.40 -10.93 -24.18
N ILE A 601 -12.50 -10.16 -24.81
CA ILE A 601 -11.41 -9.46 -24.11
C ILE A 601 -12.01 -8.45 -23.14
N PHE A 602 -12.99 -7.68 -23.55
CA PHE A 602 -13.63 -6.66 -22.70
C PHE A 602 -14.35 -7.31 -21.52
N VAL A 603 -15.17 -8.32 -21.75
CA VAL A 603 -15.90 -9.05 -20.70
C VAL A 603 -14.91 -9.73 -19.75
N CYS A 604 -13.91 -10.43 -20.26
CA CYS A 604 -12.91 -11.12 -19.44
C CYS A 604 -12.13 -10.13 -18.55
N ALA A 605 -11.73 -8.97 -19.07
CA ALA A 605 -10.98 -7.98 -18.31
C ALA A 605 -11.86 -7.27 -17.26
N MET A 606 -13.03 -6.77 -17.67
CA MET A 606 -13.88 -5.96 -16.81
C MET A 606 -14.62 -6.80 -15.79
N GLU A 607 -15.27 -7.86 -16.24
CA GLU A 607 -16.05 -8.72 -15.36
C GLU A 607 -15.16 -9.59 -14.48
N GLY A 608 -14.04 -10.11 -15.00
CA GLY A 608 -13.06 -10.85 -14.21
C GLY A 608 -12.52 -10.04 -13.04
N LEU A 609 -12.27 -8.72 -13.25
CA LEU A 609 -11.88 -7.81 -12.17
C LEU A 609 -13.00 -7.63 -11.14
N ILE A 610 -14.23 -7.35 -11.60
CA ILE A 610 -15.38 -7.12 -10.72
C ILE A 610 -15.69 -8.37 -9.90
N VAL A 611 -15.75 -9.54 -10.55
CA VAL A 611 -15.96 -10.84 -9.88
C VAL A 611 -14.86 -11.10 -8.86
N GLY A 612 -13.59 -10.87 -9.20
CA GLY A 612 -12.47 -11.02 -8.27
C GLY A 612 -12.64 -10.19 -7.00
N ILE A 613 -13.06 -8.93 -7.12
CA ILE A 613 -13.34 -8.04 -5.98
C ILE A 613 -14.55 -8.54 -5.19
N GLN A 614 -15.61 -8.99 -5.84
CA GLN A 614 -16.83 -9.45 -5.16
C GLN A 614 -16.62 -10.76 -4.42
N VAL A 615 -15.80 -11.66 -4.94
CA VAL A 615 -15.38 -12.88 -4.21
C VAL A 615 -14.55 -12.52 -2.99
N LEU A 616 -13.57 -11.60 -3.14
CA LEU A 616 -12.75 -11.14 -2.01
C LEU A 616 -13.60 -10.51 -0.91
N ARG A 617 -14.66 -9.76 -1.30
CA ARG A 617 -15.62 -9.20 -0.36
C ARG A 617 -16.37 -10.29 0.41
N LEU A 618 -16.82 -11.36 -0.27
CA LEU A 618 -17.46 -12.52 0.41
C LEU A 618 -16.50 -13.20 1.38
N GLU A 619 -15.23 -13.38 1.00
CA GLU A 619 -14.21 -13.96 1.87
C GLU A 619 -14.00 -13.14 3.15
N TYR A 620 -13.89 -11.82 3.03
CA TYR A 620 -13.54 -10.97 4.17
C TYR A 620 -14.73 -10.69 5.09
N TYR A 621 -15.92 -10.43 4.55
CA TYR A 621 -17.05 -9.99 5.37
C TYR A 621 -17.96 -11.14 5.82
N GLU A 622 -18.18 -12.17 5.01
CA GLU A 622 -19.08 -13.26 5.33
C GLU A 622 -18.35 -14.49 5.90
N ILE A 623 -17.09 -14.74 5.46
CA ILE A 623 -16.33 -15.93 5.83
C ILE A 623 -15.36 -15.63 6.99
N PHE A 624 -14.40 -14.71 6.81
CA PHE A 624 -13.39 -14.40 7.84
C PHE A 624 -13.99 -13.83 9.11
N SER A 625 -14.96 -12.93 9.02
CA SER A 625 -15.63 -12.34 10.18
C SER A 625 -16.17 -13.36 11.17
N ARG A 626 -16.39 -14.62 10.74
CA ARG A 626 -16.95 -15.67 11.57
C ARG A 626 -15.94 -16.40 12.46
N PHE A 627 -14.71 -16.59 11.99
CA PHE A 627 -13.76 -17.44 12.70
C PHE A 627 -12.35 -16.86 12.82
N TYR A 628 -12.09 -15.74 12.18
CA TYR A 628 -10.75 -15.19 11.99
C TYR A 628 -10.62 -13.78 12.56
N ALA A 629 -9.71 -13.55 13.49
CA ALA A 629 -9.51 -12.25 14.12
C ALA A 629 -8.49 -11.37 13.38
N GLY A 630 -7.49 -11.98 12.72
CA GLY A 630 -6.49 -11.25 11.94
C GLY A 630 -5.58 -10.31 12.73
N ASN A 631 -5.36 -10.58 14.02
CA ASN A 631 -4.58 -9.73 14.92
C ASN A 631 -3.19 -10.29 15.27
N GLY A 632 -2.66 -11.16 14.41
CA GLY A 632 -1.33 -11.73 14.54
C GLY A 632 -0.23 -10.73 14.20
N ARG A 633 0.92 -10.89 14.85
CA ARG A 633 2.13 -10.08 14.57
C ARG A 633 2.94 -10.72 13.45
N GLU A 634 3.41 -9.92 12.51
CA GLU A 634 4.25 -10.41 11.41
C GLU A 634 5.64 -10.78 11.92
N PHE A 635 6.13 -11.96 11.51
CA PHE A 635 7.52 -12.34 11.71
C PHE A 635 8.41 -11.54 10.75
N LYS A 636 9.13 -10.56 11.27
CA LYS A 636 10.09 -9.73 10.52
C LYS A 636 11.50 -10.15 10.91
N PRO A 637 12.19 -10.97 10.09
CA PRO A 637 13.55 -11.35 10.38
C PRO A 637 14.44 -10.11 10.33
N PHE A 638 15.29 -9.95 11.33
CA PHE A 638 16.23 -8.83 11.43
C PHE A 638 17.26 -8.85 10.30
N MET A 639 17.78 -10.04 9.95
CA MET A 639 18.59 -10.27 8.76
C MET A 639 17.90 -11.33 7.90
N LYS A 640 17.80 -11.08 6.60
CA LYS A 640 17.52 -12.17 5.66
C LYS A 640 18.78 -13.04 5.62
N ALA A 641 18.64 -14.30 6.02
CA ALA A 641 19.74 -15.26 5.92
C ALA A 641 20.36 -15.16 4.52
N ALA A 642 21.67 -14.86 4.46
CA ALA A 642 22.39 -14.63 3.21
C ALA A 642 22.47 -15.87 2.30
N HIS A 643 21.93 -17.01 2.73
CA HIS A 643 21.94 -18.30 2.04
C HIS A 643 20.54 -18.92 1.99
N LYS A 644 19.77 -18.58 0.96
CA LYS A 644 18.80 -19.48 0.32
C LYS A 644 18.74 -19.17 -1.17
N ASN A 645 19.81 -19.56 -1.88
CA ASN A 645 19.73 -19.93 -3.28
C ASN A 645 19.58 -21.44 -3.40
#